data_60e3dbed1fa5f17ed6a1f13d53d556d3
#
_entry.id   60e3dbed1fa5f17ed6a1f13d53d556d3
#
_cell.length_a   1.000
_cell.length_b   1.000
_cell.length_c   1.000
_cell.angle_alpha   90.00
_cell.angle_beta   90.00
_cell.angle_gamma   90.00
#
_symmetry.space_group_name_H-M   'P 1'
#
loop_
_entity.id
_entity.type
_entity.pdbx_description
1 polymer ?
#
loop_
_entity_poly.entity_id
_entity_poly.type
_entity_poly.pdbx_seq_one_letter_code
_entity_poly.pdbx_strand_id
1 'polypeptide(L)'
;MKNVVSPQIESLTVKDLNFTTWCSPVSTGRQCQCEDQFAWSCENCGLYGACSNVTSPTCECINELPPGGEICQPISTFNPCITSTTTTLPSVTTTTMPMPITTTTPTMPFTPLPPPPTTTTSTTTPMTQTFEITLDVEFKEEYNQVTNDFHITVSNTIRAEGLKQGIEAKLIKFRSGSTIAQYQVTANSSVTPDFQALNLKIAGKLAESYPVVFEASGALTFLPNDGFYEQTVTVTCGPPPVNLNFGTVSAAEWRRNTVLIAEDGEHRISVKDGISTLTVSRFISSDDGVYECRLMRTNDKAFFRQKSEKSFSLKTKPTITVSPIRQYVQCLGESVALNCSVSGGYEVEFRGFSGAGNSITYNYIAPQGCEQEEKTFTCQSITQPVFTKAITLQLSSQGAYCINDTFGQGDIGYKSAVPCYPKLVGPNKVGEITAVCKENKKFDDVEYNCILLPVQELLDQSQFLTATTLPVFLEQLKNVTVNYTDEVITSPPNIKAIVRILINVANKSLSLDISISRDSMENVLITAGVLTINGTKQTWNFLNNNDTRSILNNTDPESVSSSFLDSLETITSRLVNATFDITTDFIQLNRTTFTDTFNAEFNSSVTIEIPESNGDNKTITMIVFNSLDNVLPARDEANSSLNSINGRVVLVQSSAKIKNISFTFDILNDTLRNPECVFWNFSLFDGLGGWDGKGCELVLNINETGTVTCNCNHLTSFSILMSPNSPKKLYLDIITYIGVGISMGSLVICLIIEGLIWRKIRKNETSYLRHVAIVNIAVSLLIANIWFIIGAAISDAEVKNPPACTAATFFIHFFYLALFFWMLASAMLLLYRTTNVFGGGLSKASMLAIGFFLGYGAPLIIATVTIAATAPDNGYIRENTICWLNWDKSKALLAFVIPALSIVVINLIILVVVLYKIIRRRVGTTAAQAEEKHVLVVIAKSLAVLTPFFGITWGLGAGILADPTNEGIHIAFAFFNSLQGFFILVFGTLLDGKVRTVQF
;
A
#
# COMPACT_ATOMS: atom_id res chain seq x y z
N MET A 1 -3.38 -8.01 -32.87
CA MET A 1 -2.18 -8.17 -32.01
C MET A 1 -0.85 -7.96 -32.73
N LYS A 2 -0.62 -8.43 -33.98
CA LYS A 2 0.64 -8.13 -34.70
C LYS A 2 0.99 -6.63 -34.80
N ASN A 3 0.03 -5.71 -34.68
CA ASN A 3 0.25 -4.25 -34.75
C ASN A 3 0.20 -3.54 -33.37
N VAL A 4 0.18 -4.28 -32.27
CA VAL A 4 0.14 -3.76 -30.88
C VAL A 4 1.42 -4.13 -30.11
N VAL A 5 2.31 -4.89 -30.70
CA VAL A 5 3.63 -5.13 -30.12
C VAL A 5 4.46 -3.86 -30.34
N SER A 6 4.71 -3.13 -29.25
CA SER A 6 5.52 -1.91 -29.22
C SER A 6 6.92 -2.18 -29.82
N PRO A 7 7.54 -1.19 -30.50
CA PRO A 7 8.89 -1.33 -31.08
C PRO A 7 10.02 -1.60 -30.07
N GLN A 8 9.71 -1.67 -28.77
CA GLN A 8 10.73 -1.94 -27.73
C GLN A 8 11.01 -3.45 -27.47
N ILE A 9 10.37 -4.36 -28.20
CA ILE A 9 10.58 -5.82 -28.04
C ILE A 9 11.37 -6.42 -29.22
N GLU A 10 12.11 -5.63 -29.98
CA GLU A 10 12.93 -6.14 -31.11
C GLU A 10 14.13 -7.01 -30.70
N SER A 11 14.44 -7.15 -29.41
CA SER A 11 15.56 -8.00 -28.93
C SER A 11 15.15 -9.38 -28.42
N LEU A 12 13.87 -9.67 -28.30
CA LEU A 12 13.36 -11.00 -27.92
C LEU A 12 12.97 -11.79 -29.15
N THR A 13 13.79 -12.77 -29.55
CA THR A 13 13.39 -13.81 -30.49
C THR A 13 12.35 -14.70 -29.83
N VAL A 14 11.07 -14.31 -29.93
CA VAL A 14 9.97 -15.20 -29.57
C VAL A 14 9.89 -16.30 -30.60
N LYS A 15 10.39 -17.48 -30.26
CA LYS A 15 10.14 -18.73 -31.01
C LYS A 15 8.78 -19.25 -30.54
N ASP A 16 7.88 -19.49 -31.50
CA ASP A 16 6.62 -20.21 -31.37
C ASP A 16 5.45 -19.48 -30.66
N LEU A 17 5.09 -18.27 -31.12
CA LEU A 17 3.77 -17.69 -30.87
C LEU A 17 2.80 -18.08 -31.98
N ASN A 18 1.93 -19.07 -31.75
CA ASN A 18 0.84 -19.43 -32.62
C ASN A 18 -0.35 -18.50 -32.35
N PHE A 19 -0.62 -17.58 -33.29
CA PHE A 19 -1.82 -16.75 -33.26
C PHE A 19 -2.97 -17.46 -33.95
N THR A 20 -3.99 -17.88 -33.19
CA THR A 20 -5.18 -18.56 -33.72
C THR A 20 -6.29 -17.59 -34.16
N THR A 21 -6.22 -16.33 -33.75
CA THR A 21 -7.25 -15.30 -33.99
C THR A 21 -6.64 -13.95 -34.34
N TRP A 22 -7.11 -13.32 -35.42
CA TRP A 22 -6.71 -11.99 -35.85
C TRP A 22 -7.91 -11.06 -35.98
N CYS A 23 -7.86 -9.87 -35.34
CA CYS A 23 -8.92 -8.88 -35.43
C CYS A 23 -8.40 -7.58 -36.05
N SER A 24 -9.10 -7.11 -37.12
CA SER A 24 -8.83 -5.83 -37.77
C SER A 24 -9.98 -4.85 -37.54
N PRO A 25 -9.71 -3.54 -37.32
CA PRO A 25 -10.76 -2.55 -37.21
C PRO A 25 -11.44 -2.34 -38.59
N VAL A 26 -12.77 -2.31 -38.60
CA VAL A 26 -13.62 -1.98 -39.77
C VAL A 26 -14.57 -0.86 -39.40
N SER A 27 -15.22 -0.22 -40.37
CA SER A 27 -16.08 0.96 -40.16
C SER A 27 -17.29 0.71 -39.24
N THR A 28 -17.64 -0.55 -38.99
CA THR A 28 -18.77 -0.99 -38.15
C THR A 28 -18.36 -1.75 -36.88
N GLY A 29 -17.05 -1.77 -36.53
CA GLY A 29 -16.53 -2.52 -35.37
C GLY A 29 -15.19 -3.19 -35.68
N ARG A 30 -15.04 -4.46 -35.36
CA ARG A 30 -13.84 -5.26 -35.66
C ARG A 30 -14.19 -6.53 -36.40
N GLN A 31 -13.42 -6.83 -37.41
CA GLN A 31 -13.50 -8.10 -38.17
C GLN A 31 -12.40 -9.03 -37.62
N CYS A 32 -12.81 -10.21 -37.11
CA CYS A 32 -11.90 -11.20 -36.56
C CYS A 32 -11.87 -12.44 -37.49
N GLN A 33 -10.67 -12.98 -37.74
CA GLN A 33 -10.43 -14.14 -38.61
C GLN A 33 -9.68 -15.22 -37.84
N CYS A 34 -10.10 -16.45 -37.97
CA CYS A 34 -9.40 -17.62 -37.45
C CYS A 34 -8.34 -18.14 -38.44
N GLU A 35 -7.27 -18.75 -37.90
CA GLU A 35 -6.30 -19.50 -38.72
C GLU A 35 -6.89 -20.81 -39.23
N ASP A 36 -6.32 -21.39 -40.30
CA ASP A 36 -6.74 -22.67 -40.83
C ASP A 36 -6.75 -23.75 -39.74
N GLN A 37 -7.86 -24.51 -39.65
CA GLN A 37 -8.19 -25.53 -38.64
C GLN A 37 -8.70 -24.97 -37.28
N PHE A 38 -8.92 -23.68 -37.17
CA PHE A 38 -9.56 -23.04 -36.01
C PHE A 38 -10.86 -22.36 -36.45
N ALA A 39 -11.86 -22.32 -35.55
CA ALA A 39 -13.14 -21.67 -35.80
C ALA A 39 -13.75 -21.13 -34.51
N TRP A 40 -14.72 -20.22 -34.65
CA TRP A 40 -15.52 -19.74 -33.55
C TRP A 40 -16.58 -20.75 -33.12
N SER A 41 -16.86 -20.86 -31.81
CA SER A 41 -18.00 -21.68 -31.36
C SER A 41 -19.34 -21.03 -31.71
N CYS A 42 -20.38 -21.82 -31.97
CA CYS A 42 -21.72 -21.31 -32.31
C CYS A 42 -22.37 -20.47 -31.19
N GLU A 43 -22.06 -20.81 -29.95
CA GLU A 43 -22.57 -20.08 -28.76
C GLU A 43 -22.03 -18.67 -28.68
N ASN A 44 -20.77 -18.48 -29.04
CA ASN A 44 -20.10 -17.20 -29.01
C ASN A 44 -20.49 -16.28 -30.16
N CYS A 45 -20.72 -16.80 -31.36
CA CYS A 45 -21.27 -16.04 -32.49
C CYS A 45 -22.68 -15.50 -32.21
N GLY A 46 -23.48 -16.18 -31.37
CA GLY A 46 -24.82 -15.77 -30.98
C GLY A 46 -24.85 -14.63 -29.97
N LEU A 47 -23.81 -14.53 -29.11
CA LEU A 47 -23.70 -13.53 -28.06
C LEU A 47 -23.25 -12.15 -28.54
N TYR A 48 -22.45 -12.08 -29.60
CA TYR A 48 -21.82 -10.84 -30.08
C TYR A 48 -22.43 -10.24 -31.35
N GLY A 49 -23.58 -10.76 -31.83
CA GLY A 49 -24.31 -10.23 -32.98
C GLY A 49 -23.79 -10.78 -34.34
N ALA A 50 -24.69 -10.86 -35.26
CA ALA A 50 -24.62 -11.46 -36.60
C ALA A 50 -23.22 -11.76 -37.17
N CYS A 51 -22.84 -13.05 -37.13
CA CYS A 51 -21.88 -13.61 -38.04
C CYS A 51 -22.55 -13.66 -39.43
N SER A 52 -22.22 -12.81 -40.36
CA SER A 52 -22.92 -12.64 -41.63
C SER A 52 -22.63 -13.77 -42.66
N ASN A 53 -21.71 -14.69 -42.40
CA ASN A 53 -21.48 -15.82 -43.29
C ASN A 53 -20.76 -16.97 -42.58
N VAL A 54 -21.42 -18.05 -42.37
CA VAL A 54 -20.96 -19.26 -41.65
C VAL A 54 -19.99 -20.13 -42.49
N THR A 55 -19.76 -19.78 -43.73
CA THR A 55 -18.85 -20.48 -44.64
C THR A 55 -17.49 -19.81 -44.79
N SER A 56 -17.27 -18.68 -44.15
CA SER A 56 -15.99 -17.97 -44.11
C SER A 56 -15.41 -18.02 -42.71
N PRO A 57 -14.09 -18.20 -42.52
CA PRO A 57 -13.44 -18.12 -41.18
C PRO A 57 -13.45 -16.72 -40.58
N THR A 58 -14.23 -15.79 -41.15
CA THR A 58 -14.33 -14.40 -40.69
C THR A 58 -15.69 -14.14 -40.02
N CYS A 59 -15.66 -13.68 -38.78
CA CYS A 59 -16.83 -13.15 -38.08
C CYS A 59 -16.73 -11.60 -37.97
N GLU A 60 -17.83 -10.89 -38.35
CA GLU A 60 -17.94 -9.45 -38.16
C GLU A 60 -18.63 -9.17 -36.81
N CYS A 61 -17.94 -8.51 -35.89
CA CYS A 61 -18.56 -8.01 -34.67
C CYS A 61 -19.20 -6.65 -34.92
N ILE A 62 -20.52 -6.58 -34.84
CA ILE A 62 -21.32 -5.35 -35.11
C ILE A 62 -21.26 -4.37 -33.92
N ASN A 63 -20.93 -4.83 -32.71
CA ASN A 63 -20.70 -3.97 -31.54
C ASN A 63 -19.20 -3.72 -31.35
N GLU A 64 -18.81 -2.49 -31.04
CA GLU A 64 -17.43 -1.97 -30.93
C GLU A 64 -16.48 -2.72 -29.96
N LEU A 65 -16.95 -3.70 -29.25
CA LEU A 65 -16.18 -4.48 -28.28
C LEU A 65 -15.58 -5.72 -28.95
N PRO A 66 -14.25 -5.95 -28.86
CA PRO A 66 -13.69 -7.25 -29.18
C PRO A 66 -14.29 -8.30 -28.25
N PRO A 67 -14.54 -9.54 -28.72
CA PRO A 67 -14.98 -10.62 -27.87
C PRO A 67 -14.00 -10.71 -26.68
N GLY A 68 -14.53 -10.60 -25.46
CA GLY A 68 -13.75 -10.48 -24.23
C GLY A 68 -12.92 -11.73 -23.96
N GLY A 69 -11.64 -11.75 -24.40
CA GLY A 69 -10.71 -12.85 -24.15
C GLY A 69 -10.96 -14.15 -24.90
N GLU A 70 -11.97 -14.23 -25.77
CA GLU A 70 -12.29 -15.43 -26.52
C GLU A 70 -11.40 -15.56 -27.77
N ILE A 71 -10.83 -16.74 -27.96
CA ILE A 71 -9.94 -17.08 -29.06
C ILE A 71 -10.60 -18.17 -29.94
N CYS A 72 -10.22 -18.23 -31.20
CA CYS A 72 -10.61 -19.33 -32.08
C CYS A 72 -10.13 -20.68 -31.52
N GLN A 73 -11.04 -21.66 -31.47
CA GLN A 73 -10.77 -23.01 -30.96
C GLN A 73 -10.45 -24.00 -32.09
N PRO A 74 -9.66 -25.05 -31.83
CA PRO A 74 -9.41 -26.08 -32.85
C PRO A 74 -10.71 -26.76 -33.26
N ILE A 75 -10.97 -26.94 -34.55
CA ILE A 75 -12.19 -27.59 -35.13
C ILE A 75 -12.38 -29.01 -34.59
N SER A 76 -11.32 -29.66 -34.14
CA SER A 76 -11.38 -31.00 -33.53
C SER A 76 -12.03 -31.03 -32.13
N THR A 77 -12.23 -29.89 -31.45
CA THR A 77 -12.71 -29.82 -30.06
C THR A 77 -14.19 -29.47 -29.92
N PHE A 78 -14.86 -29.02 -31.00
CA PHE A 78 -16.27 -28.67 -30.99
C PHE A 78 -16.89 -28.80 -32.42
N ASN A 79 -18.25 -28.86 -32.54
CA ASN A 79 -18.95 -28.82 -33.80
C ASN A 79 -19.05 -27.36 -34.30
N PRO A 80 -18.38 -26.98 -35.41
CA PRO A 80 -18.60 -25.69 -36.04
C PRO A 80 -20.03 -25.59 -36.61
N CYS A 81 -20.62 -24.40 -36.65
CA CYS A 81 -21.91 -24.14 -37.23
C CYS A 81 -21.90 -24.46 -38.72
N ILE A 82 -22.38 -25.66 -39.13
CA ILE A 82 -22.59 -26.02 -40.53
C ILE A 82 -24.10 -25.92 -40.75
N THR A 83 -24.59 -24.85 -41.37
CA THR A 83 -25.95 -24.77 -41.91
C THR A 83 -25.94 -25.23 -43.37
N SER A 84 -26.67 -26.33 -43.65
CA SER A 84 -26.91 -26.83 -44.97
C SER A 84 -27.68 -25.79 -45.82
N THR A 85 -27.09 -25.40 -46.92
CA THR A 85 -27.66 -24.52 -47.93
C THR A 85 -28.77 -25.24 -48.71
N THR A 86 -29.93 -24.67 -48.85
CA THR A 86 -30.76 -24.74 -50.02
C THR A 86 -31.35 -23.37 -50.36
N THR A 87 -31.01 -22.98 -51.58
CA THR A 87 -31.38 -21.80 -52.38
C THR A 87 -32.84 -21.48 -52.42
N THR A 88 -33.26 -20.25 -52.33
CA THR A 88 -33.78 -19.35 -53.36
C THR A 88 -34.33 -18.04 -52.79
N LEU A 89 -33.88 -16.93 -53.35
CA LEU A 89 -34.46 -15.57 -53.29
C LEU A 89 -35.74 -15.45 -54.13
N PRO A 90 -36.55 -14.37 -54.17
CA PRO A 90 -36.40 -13.04 -53.54
C PRO A 90 -37.67 -12.33 -53.04
N SER A 91 -37.46 -11.17 -52.41
CA SER A 91 -38.15 -9.87 -52.44
C SER A 91 -39.41 -9.60 -51.61
N VAL A 92 -39.23 -8.66 -50.70
CA VAL A 92 -39.93 -7.34 -50.53
C VAL A 92 -41.32 -7.27 -49.87
N THR A 93 -41.37 -6.47 -48.89
CA THR A 93 -42.37 -5.50 -48.36
C THR A 93 -43.32 -5.84 -47.22
N THR A 94 -43.01 -5.15 -46.14
CA THR A 94 -43.89 -4.35 -45.23
C THR A 94 -45.19 -4.90 -44.66
N THR A 95 -45.29 -4.66 -43.35
CA THR A 95 -46.43 -4.13 -42.58
C THR A 95 -47.28 -5.09 -41.74
N THR A 96 -47.23 -4.78 -40.43
CA THR A 96 -48.32 -4.70 -39.43
C THR A 96 -48.92 -6.00 -38.87
N MET A 97 -48.85 -6.05 -37.56
CA MET A 97 -49.66 -6.82 -36.57
C MET A 97 -51.20 -6.74 -36.84
N PRO A 98 -52.09 -7.58 -36.26
CA PRO A 98 -52.05 -8.13 -34.88
C PRO A 98 -52.65 -9.57 -34.72
N MET A 99 -52.52 -10.11 -33.50
CA MET A 99 -53.25 -11.27 -32.93
C MET A 99 -54.77 -11.27 -33.12
N PRO A 100 -55.56 -12.35 -32.95
CA PRO A 100 -55.63 -13.30 -31.85
C PRO A 100 -56.17 -14.74 -32.10
N ILE A 101 -55.87 -15.63 -31.08
CA ILE A 101 -56.70 -16.70 -30.48
C ILE A 101 -57.56 -17.67 -31.36
N THR A 102 -57.42 -18.97 -31.26
CA THR A 102 -58.30 -20.00 -30.68
C THR A 102 -58.06 -21.40 -31.21
N THR A 103 -57.91 -22.29 -30.23
CA THR A 103 -58.35 -23.73 -30.15
C THR A 103 -58.83 -24.45 -31.38
N THR A 104 -58.38 -25.70 -31.58
CA THR A 104 -59.12 -26.97 -31.52
C THR A 104 -58.32 -28.13 -32.10
N THR A 105 -58.23 -29.21 -31.33
CA THR A 105 -58.16 -30.62 -31.81
C THR A 105 -59.40 -30.98 -32.61
N PRO A 106 -59.47 -31.96 -33.51
CA PRO A 106 -59.13 -33.38 -33.24
C PRO A 106 -58.81 -34.30 -34.43
N THR A 107 -58.63 -35.55 -34.10
CA THR A 107 -59.00 -36.82 -34.75
C THR A 107 -58.14 -37.43 -35.86
N MET A 108 -57.82 -38.69 -35.53
CA MET A 108 -57.43 -39.79 -36.42
C MET A 108 -58.49 -40.12 -37.46
N PRO A 109 -58.20 -40.91 -38.56
CA PRO A 109 -58.62 -42.25 -38.55
C PRO A 109 -57.82 -43.36 -39.30
N PHE A 110 -57.85 -44.52 -38.70
CA PHE A 110 -58.08 -45.88 -39.29
C PHE A 110 -57.11 -46.43 -40.33
N THR A 111 -56.69 -47.61 -39.90
CA THR A 111 -56.16 -48.83 -40.50
C THR A 111 -56.90 -49.40 -41.75
N PRO A 112 -56.28 -50.41 -42.46
CA PRO A 112 -56.76 -51.79 -42.24
C PRO A 112 -55.70 -52.91 -42.15
N LEU A 113 -56.10 -53.99 -41.56
CA LEU A 113 -55.44 -55.27 -41.25
C LEU A 113 -55.58 -56.26 -42.38
N PRO A 114 -55.22 -57.56 -42.25
CA PRO A 114 -53.99 -58.25 -42.68
C PRO A 114 -54.29 -59.42 -43.63
N PRO A 115 -53.37 -60.32 -43.91
CA PRO A 115 -53.58 -61.73 -43.66
C PRO A 115 -52.45 -62.58 -43.06
N PRO A 116 -52.68 -63.81 -42.70
CA PRO A 116 -52.07 -64.59 -41.67
C PRO A 116 -50.99 -65.61 -42.13
N PRO A 117 -50.62 -66.61 -41.35
CA PRO A 117 -49.27 -66.71 -40.81
C PRO A 117 -48.42 -67.82 -41.48
N THR A 118 -47.11 -67.65 -41.31
CA THR A 118 -46.17 -68.78 -41.51
C THR A 118 -45.25 -68.90 -40.31
N THR A 119 -45.32 -70.04 -39.66
CA THR A 119 -44.47 -70.54 -38.63
C THR A 119 -42.99 -70.44 -39.00
N THR A 120 -42.23 -69.69 -38.21
CA THR A 120 -40.78 -69.81 -38.17
C THR A 120 -40.36 -69.71 -36.72
N THR A 121 -39.55 -70.61 -36.27
CA THR A 121 -38.85 -70.82 -35.05
C THR A 121 -38.34 -69.56 -34.37
N SER A 122 -38.84 -69.34 -33.16
CA SER A 122 -38.35 -68.21 -32.29
C SER A 122 -36.93 -68.41 -31.85
N THR A 123 -36.02 -67.74 -32.47
CA THR A 123 -34.74 -67.40 -31.86
C THR A 123 -35.01 -66.17 -30.92
N THR A 124 -35.14 -66.40 -29.60
CA THR A 124 -35.24 -65.38 -28.62
C THR A 124 -33.97 -64.55 -28.63
N THR A 125 -34.05 -63.32 -29.08
CA THR A 125 -33.00 -62.33 -28.94
C THR A 125 -32.87 -62.00 -27.46
N PRO A 126 -31.71 -62.14 -26.86
CA PRO A 126 -31.49 -61.77 -25.42
C PRO A 126 -31.77 -60.27 -25.21
N MET A 127 -32.58 -59.97 -24.17
CA MET A 127 -32.88 -58.60 -23.76
C MET A 127 -31.60 -57.95 -23.20
N THR A 128 -31.10 -56.92 -23.87
CA THR A 128 -29.87 -56.19 -23.47
C THR A 128 -30.18 -54.76 -23.03
N GLN A 129 -29.77 -54.38 -21.84
CA GLN A 129 -29.95 -53.05 -21.29
C GLN A 129 -28.65 -52.48 -20.71
N THR A 130 -28.45 -51.16 -20.80
CA THR A 130 -27.25 -50.49 -20.32
C THR A 130 -27.58 -49.70 -19.07
N PHE A 131 -26.74 -49.78 -18.06
CA PHE A 131 -26.81 -49.08 -16.78
C PHE A 131 -25.58 -48.31 -16.46
N GLU A 132 -25.68 -47.32 -15.57
CA GLU A 132 -24.61 -46.48 -15.11
C GLU A 132 -24.55 -46.45 -13.58
N ILE A 133 -23.35 -46.47 -13.01
CA ILE A 133 -23.07 -46.25 -11.58
C ILE A 133 -22.04 -45.17 -11.47
N THR A 134 -22.38 -44.10 -10.75
CA THR A 134 -21.47 -42.98 -10.48
C THR A 134 -20.63 -43.26 -9.23
N LEU A 135 -19.31 -43.20 -9.41
CA LEU A 135 -18.32 -43.33 -8.34
C LEU A 135 -17.67 -41.96 -8.14
N ASP A 136 -17.61 -41.45 -6.91
CA ASP A 136 -16.96 -40.17 -6.54
C ASP A 136 -15.44 -40.37 -6.37
N VAL A 137 -14.80 -40.77 -7.47
CA VAL A 137 -13.35 -40.97 -7.56
C VAL A 137 -12.86 -40.01 -8.64
N GLU A 138 -12.20 -38.93 -8.25
CA GLU A 138 -11.53 -38.01 -9.18
C GLU A 138 -10.18 -38.59 -9.60
N PHE A 139 -9.96 -38.81 -10.87
CA PHE A 139 -8.64 -39.03 -11.44
C PHE A 139 -8.11 -37.71 -11.97
N LYS A 140 -6.99 -37.23 -11.40
CA LYS A 140 -6.32 -35.98 -11.82
C LYS A 140 -5.67 -36.04 -13.19
N GLU A 141 -5.55 -37.22 -13.78
CA GLU A 141 -4.94 -37.50 -15.08
C GLU A 141 -5.95 -38.09 -16.02
N GLU A 142 -5.66 -37.96 -17.34
CA GLU A 142 -6.57 -38.42 -18.36
C GLU A 142 -7.06 -39.86 -18.15
N TYR A 143 -8.34 -40.05 -18.43
CA TYR A 143 -9.17 -41.27 -18.32
C TYR A 143 -8.50 -42.61 -18.70
N ASN A 144 -7.41 -42.63 -19.46
CA ASN A 144 -6.67 -43.82 -19.87
C ASN A 144 -5.74 -44.41 -18.81
N GLN A 145 -5.60 -43.76 -17.66
CA GLN A 145 -4.71 -44.17 -16.56
C GLN A 145 -5.44 -44.63 -15.29
N VAL A 146 -6.64 -45.10 -15.42
CA VAL A 146 -7.31 -45.86 -14.32
C VAL A 146 -6.38 -47.01 -13.94
N THR A 147 -5.97 -47.06 -12.66
CA THR A 147 -5.11 -48.15 -12.19
C THR A 147 -5.74 -49.48 -12.56
N ASN A 148 -4.96 -50.43 -13.06
CA ASN A 148 -5.43 -51.73 -13.51
C ASN A 148 -6.25 -52.43 -12.41
N ASP A 149 -5.88 -52.24 -11.15
CA ASP A 149 -6.58 -52.79 -9.98
C ASP A 149 -8.00 -52.20 -9.80
N PHE A 150 -8.22 -50.91 -10.04
CA PHE A 150 -9.55 -50.27 -10.03
C PHE A 150 -10.45 -50.85 -11.08
N HIS A 151 -9.95 -50.95 -12.34
CA HIS A 151 -10.70 -51.55 -13.46
C HIS A 151 -11.08 -52.99 -13.18
N ILE A 152 -10.12 -53.80 -12.70
CA ILE A 152 -10.33 -55.22 -12.37
C ILE A 152 -11.36 -55.36 -11.24
N THR A 153 -11.24 -54.54 -10.19
CA THR A 153 -12.16 -54.62 -9.03
C THR A 153 -13.58 -54.25 -9.43
N VAL A 154 -13.79 -53.15 -10.13
CA VAL A 154 -15.12 -52.71 -10.60
C VAL A 154 -15.73 -53.72 -11.57
N SER A 155 -14.93 -54.21 -12.55
CA SER A 155 -15.36 -55.19 -13.56
C SER A 155 -15.76 -56.54 -12.91
N ASN A 156 -14.93 -57.03 -11.97
CA ASN A 156 -15.18 -58.28 -11.28
C ASN A 156 -16.41 -58.20 -10.38
N THR A 157 -16.62 -57.07 -9.69
CA THR A 157 -17.81 -56.84 -8.82
C THR A 157 -19.09 -56.84 -9.66
N ILE A 158 -19.09 -56.10 -10.78
CA ILE A 158 -20.25 -56.06 -11.71
C ILE A 158 -20.56 -57.47 -12.24
N ARG A 159 -19.57 -58.21 -12.66
CA ARG A 159 -19.72 -59.55 -13.19
C ARG A 159 -20.20 -60.54 -12.09
N ALA A 160 -19.61 -60.51 -10.91
CA ALA A 160 -19.95 -61.42 -9.82
C ALA A 160 -21.37 -61.25 -9.35
N GLU A 161 -21.85 -60.00 -9.19
CA GLU A 161 -23.26 -59.73 -8.74
C GLU A 161 -24.27 -60.09 -9.83
N GLY A 162 -23.95 -59.91 -11.12
CA GLY A 162 -24.77 -60.38 -12.23
C GLY A 162 -24.94 -61.92 -12.24
N LEU A 163 -23.79 -62.64 -12.11
CA LEU A 163 -23.77 -64.11 -12.10
C LEU A 163 -24.56 -64.69 -10.93
N LYS A 164 -24.56 -64.07 -9.74
CA LYS A 164 -25.39 -64.50 -8.60
C LYS A 164 -26.88 -64.50 -8.90
N GLN A 165 -27.34 -63.75 -9.90
CA GLN A 165 -28.73 -63.67 -10.33
C GLN A 165 -29.01 -64.38 -11.69
N GLY A 166 -28.03 -65.16 -12.20
CA GLY A 166 -28.16 -65.83 -13.50
C GLY A 166 -28.14 -64.90 -14.70
N ILE A 167 -27.57 -63.70 -14.55
CA ILE A 167 -27.53 -62.60 -15.53
C ILE A 167 -26.10 -62.31 -15.92
N GLU A 168 -25.79 -62.15 -17.18
CA GLU A 168 -24.50 -61.72 -17.65
C GLU A 168 -24.42 -60.18 -17.58
N ALA A 169 -23.52 -59.67 -16.70
CA ALA A 169 -23.22 -58.24 -16.55
C ALA A 169 -21.78 -57.97 -16.90
N LYS A 170 -21.51 -56.99 -17.82
CA LYS A 170 -20.17 -56.65 -18.31
C LYS A 170 -19.97 -55.15 -18.31
N LEU A 171 -18.86 -54.70 -17.67
CA LEU A 171 -18.40 -53.34 -17.78
C LEU A 171 -18.05 -52.99 -19.25
N ILE A 172 -18.58 -51.87 -19.73
CA ILE A 172 -18.33 -51.38 -21.12
C ILE A 172 -17.19 -50.37 -21.08
N LYS A 173 -17.35 -49.31 -20.32
CA LYS A 173 -16.37 -48.20 -20.21
C LYS A 173 -16.60 -47.38 -18.95
N PHE A 174 -15.62 -46.55 -18.64
CA PHE A 174 -15.77 -45.43 -17.71
C PHE A 174 -15.99 -44.13 -18.52
N ARG A 175 -16.65 -43.14 -17.95
CA ARG A 175 -16.74 -41.78 -18.47
C ARG A 175 -16.09 -40.81 -17.51
N SER A 176 -15.54 -39.71 -18.03
CA SER A 176 -14.93 -38.62 -17.24
C SER A 176 -15.96 -37.77 -16.49
N GLY A 177 -15.57 -37.12 -15.47
CA GLY A 177 -16.35 -36.43 -14.46
C GLY A 177 -16.21 -37.18 -13.13
N SER A 178 -17.17 -37.17 -12.23
CA SER A 178 -17.25 -38.26 -11.24
C SER A 178 -17.22 -39.55 -12.06
N THR A 179 -16.32 -40.49 -11.79
CA THR A 179 -16.09 -41.66 -12.65
C THR A 179 -17.38 -42.45 -12.82
N ILE A 180 -17.94 -42.50 -14.03
CA ILE A 180 -19.17 -43.20 -14.32
C ILE A 180 -18.83 -44.56 -14.94
N ALA A 181 -19.13 -45.63 -14.21
CA ALA A 181 -19.00 -47.00 -14.74
C ALA A 181 -20.25 -47.38 -15.52
N GLN A 182 -20.10 -47.45 -16.85
CA GLN A 182 -21.16 -47.91 -17.77
C GLN A 182 -21.03 -49.40 -18.00
N TYR A 183 -22.08 -50.15 -17.72
CA TYR A 183 -22.09 -51.59 -17.88
C TYR A 183 -23.36 -52.10 -18.61
N GLN A 184 -23.25 -53.22 -19.29
CA GLN A 184 -24.30 -53.81 -20.05
C GLN A 184 -24.78 -55.12 -19.34
N VAL A 185 -26.06 -55.31 -19.30
CA VAL A 185 -26.68 -56.51 -18.77
C VAL A 185 -27.43 -57.27 -19.88
N THR A 186 -27.19 -58.57 -19.99
CA THR A 186 -27.82 -59.43 -20.97
C THR A 186 -28.55 -60.59 -20.24
N ALA A 187 -29.85 -60.69 -20.39
CA ALA A 187 -30.70 -61.69 -19.76
C ALA A 187 -31.34 -62.59 -20.82
N ASN A 188 -31.36 -63.92 -20.54
CA ASN A 188 -32.07 -64.88 -21.39
C ASN A 188 -33.58 -64.80 -21.07
N SER A 189 -34.44 -64.97 -22.09
CA SER A 189 -35.85 -64.63 -22.12
C SER A 189 -36.77 -65.42 -21.15
N SER A 190 -36.24 -66.25 -20.29
CA SER A 190 -37.04 -67.04 -19.33
C SER A 190 -37.16 -66.36 -17.95
N VAL A 191 -36.47 -65.28 -17.69
CA VAL A 191 -36.46 -64.53 -16.42
C VAL A 191 -36.65 -63.04 -16.75
N THR A 192 -37.69 -62.39 -16.20
CA THR A 192 -37.82 -60.96 -16.17
C THR A 192 -37.10 -60.44 -14.91
N PRO A 193 -35.80 -60.11 -15.02
CA PRO A 193 -35.06 -59.64 -13.84
C PRO A 193 -35.45 -58.24 -13.49
N ASP A 194 -35.53 -57.95 -12.22
CA ASP A 194 -35.57 -56.59 -11.75
C ASP A 194 -34.19 -55.96 -11.91
N PHE A 195 -34.01 -55.36 -13.06
CA PHE A 195 -32.73 -54.68 -13.39
C PHE A 195 -32.38 -53.55 -12.46
N GLN A 196 -33.38 -52.86 -11.83
CA GLN A 196 -33.16 -51.85 -10.82
C GLN A 196 -32.60 -52.45 -9.54
N ALA A 197 -33.15 -53.55 -9.06
CA ALA A 197 -32.65 -54.26 -7.89
C ALA A 197 -31.21 -54.79 -8.12
N LEU A 198 -30.87 -55.23 -9.33
CA LEU A 198 -29.51 -55.62 -9.66
C LEU A 198 -28.54 -54.41 -9.63
N ASN A 199 -28.91 -53.27 -10.20
CA ASN A 199 -28.09 -52.07 -10.20
C ASN A 199 -27.82 -51.59 -8.76
N LEU A 200 -28.83 -51.59 -7.92
CA LEU A 200 -28.70 -51.25 -6.48
C LEU A 200 -27.79 -52.23 -5.75
N LYS A 201 -27.83 -53.53 -6.01
CA LYS A 201 -26.94 -54.53 -5.42
C LYS A 201 -25.50 -54.37 -5.86
N ILE A 202 -25.27 -54.09 -7.12
CA ILE A 202 -23.91 -53.83 -7.67
C ILE A 202 -23.37 -52.55 -7.05
N ALA A 203 -24.15 -51.46 -6.98
CA ALA A 203 -23.77 -50.21 -6.34
C ALA A 203 -23.45 -50.39 -4.87
N GLY A 204 -24.30 -51.17 -4.14
CA GLY A 204 -24.07 -51.48 -2.70
C GLY A 204 -22.78 -52.25 -2.47
N LYS A 205 -22.44 -53.20 -3.37
CA LYS A 205 -21.18 -53.95 -3.24
C LYS A 205 -19.93 -53.10 -3.58
N LEU A 206 -20.05 -52.22 -4.56
CA LEU A 206 -18.98 -51.28 -4.86
C LEU A 206 -18.76 -50.27 -3.73
N ALA A 207 -19.80 -49.88 -3.02
CA ALA A 207 -19.73 -48.96 -1.87
C ALA A 207 -18.89 -49.48 -0.71
N GLU A 208 -18.65 -50.78 -0.58
CA GLU A 208 -17.72 -51.35 0.39
C GLU A 208 -16.25 -50.89 0.14
N SER A 209 -15.91 -50.62 -1.10
CA SER A 209 -14.54 -50.27 -1.53
C SER A 209 -14.40 -48.81 -1.95
N TYR A 210 -15.37 -48.29 -2.69
CA TYR A 210 -15.32 -46.99 -3.31
C TYR A 210 -16.53 -46.12 -2.94
N PRO A 211 -16.40 -44.77 -2.94
CA PRO A 211 -17.50 -43.85 -2.71
C PRO A 211 -18.52 -43.94 -3.88
N VAL A 212 -19.67 -44.51 -3.64
CA VAL A 212 -20.75 -44.62 -4.62
C VAL A 212 -21.78 -43.53 -4.39
N VAL A 213 -22.14 -42.84 -5.50
CA VAL A 213 -23.09 -41.71 -5.50
C VAL A 213 -24.48 -42.19 -5.90
N PHE A 214 -25.43 -41.94 -5.06
CA PHE A 214 -26.88 -42.05 -5.36
C PHE A 214 -27.43 -40.64 -5.59
N GLU A 215 -27.98 -40.37 -6.74
CA GLU A 215 -28.62 -39.08 -7.08
C GLU A 215 -30.13 -39.25 -7.18
N ALA A 216 -30.84 -38.22 -6.75
CA ALA A 216 -32.26 -38.06 -7.03
C ALA A 216 -32.51 -36.71 -7.67
N SER A 217 -33.47 -36.66 -8.56
CA SER A 217 -33.99 -35.41 -9.14
C SER A 217 -34.86 -34.68 -8.10
N GLY A 218 -34.20 -33.94 -7.21
CA GLY A 218 -34.89 -33.12 -6.22
C GLY A 218 -33.97 -32.00 -5.77
N ALA A 219 -34.45 -30.77 -5.87
CA ALA A 219 -33.73 -29.61 -5.43
C ALA A 219 -33.63 -29.50 -3.91
N LEU A 220 -32.58 -28.91 -3.39
CA LEU A 220 -32.49 -28.51 -1.97
C LEU A 220 -33.58 -27.48 -1.64
N THR A 221 -34.14 -27.56 -0.42
CA THR A 221 -35.14 -26.60 0.03
C THR A 221 -34.51 -25.54 0.92
N PHE A 222 -34.68 -24.27 0.57
CA PHE A 222 -34.19 -23.11 1.29
C PHE A 222 -35.35 -22.41 2.00
N LEU A 223 -35.16 -22.06 3.29
CA LEU A 223 -36.11 -21.32 4.08
C LEU A 223 -35.44 -20.19 4.86
N PRO A 224 -35.73 -18.90 4.59
CA PRO A 224 -36.65 -18.44 3.52
C PRO A 224 -36.02 -18.59 2.13
N ASN A 225 -36.85 -18.75 1.10
CA ASN A 225 -36.35 -18.82 -0.29
C ASN A 225 -36.08 -17.42 -0.89
N ASP A 226 -36.67 -16.37 -0.32
CA ASP A 226 -36.41 -14.95 -0.62
C ASP A 226 -36.39 -14.24 0.74
N GLY A 227 -35.24 -13.78 1.14
CA GLY A 227 -35.04 -13.21 2.46
C GLY A 227 -34.13 -11.96 2.44
N PHE A 228 -33.92 -11.41 3.62
CA PHE A 228 -33.12 -10.21 3.82
C PHE A 228 -31.69 -10.54 4.25
N TYR A 229 -30.76 -9.65 3.96
CA TYR A 229 -29.37 -9.75 4.38
C TYR A 229 -29.23 -9.98 5.90
N GLU A 230 -28.29 -10.84 6.30
CA GLU A 230 -28.08 -11.29 7.70
C GLU A 230 -29.24 -12.09 8.32
N GLN A 231 -30.22 -12.52 7.54
CA GLN A 231 -31.28 -13.38 8.04
C GLN A 231 -30.78 -14.82 8.21
N THR A 232 -31.33 -15.53 9.18
CA THR A 232 -31.07 -16.97 9.33
C THR A 232 -31.70 -17.75 8.18
N VAL A 233 -30.90 -18.58 7.52
CA VAL A 233 -31.32 -19.47 6.43
C VAL A 233 -31.15 -20.91 6.86
N THR A 234 -32.21 -21.74 6.61
CA THR A 234 -32.15 -23.20 6.78
C THR A 234 -32.24 -23.88 5.41
N VAL A 235 -31.28 -24.77 5.14
CA VAL A 235 -31.27 -25.58 3.92
C VAL A 235 -31.49 -27.03 4.29
N THR A 236 -32.49 -27.68 3.68
CA THR A 236 -32.82 -29.07 3.96
C THR A 236 -32.52 -30.00 2.79
N CYS A 237 -32.02 -31.18 3.14
CA CYS A 237 -31.59 -32.24 2.23
C CYS A 237 -32.19 -33.56 2.67
N GLY A 238 -32.72 -34.34 1.74
CA GLY A 238 -33.37 -35.64 2.02
C GLY A 238 -34.85 -35.55 2.35
N PRO A 239 -35.47 -36.65 2.79
CA PRO A 239 -34.87 -37.97 2.91
C PRO A 239 -34.59 -38.61 1.53
N PRO A 240 -33.64 -39.58 1.44
CA PRO A 240 -33.48 -40.36 0.22
C PRO A 240 -34.79 -41.05 -0.19
N PRO A 241 -35.18 -41.04 -1.47
CA PRO A 241 -36.41 -41.65 -1.96
C PRO A 241 -36.51 -43.15 -1.57
N VAL A 242 -37.71 -43.58 -1.16
CA VAL A 242 -37.93 -44.95 -0.65
C VAL A 242 -37.51 -45.99 -1.69
N ASN A 243 -37.72 -45.73 -2.97
CA ASN A 243 -37.36 -46.62 -4.08
C ASN A 243 -35.86 -46.87 -4.22
N LEU A 244 -34.99 -46.00 -3.71
CA LEU A 244 -33.54 -46.20 -3.67
C LEU A 244 -33.10 -47.23 -2.64
N ASN A 245 -33.96 -47.59 -1.68
CA ASN A 245 -33.61 -48.46 -0.55
C ASN A 245 -32.25 -48.13 0.09
N PHE A 246 -32.00 -46.82 0.30
CA PHE A 246 -30.70 -46.29 0.67
C PHE A 246 -30.25 -46.75 2.05
N GLY A 247 -31.15 -47.08 2.94
CA GLY A 247 -30.85 -47.51 4.31
C GLY A 247 -30.76 -46.34 5.28
N THR A 248 -30.16 -46.56 6.43
CA THR A 248 -30.06 -45.56 7.50
C THR A 248 -28.96 -44.55 7.24
N VAL A 249 -29.24 -43.24 7.41
CA VAL A 249 -28.28 -42.12 7.29
C VAL A 249 -27.60 -41.93 8.64
N SER A 250 -26.25 -41.93 8.65
CA SER A 250 -25.44 -41.76 9.85
C SER A 250 -24.90 -40.34 10.02
N ALA A 251 -24.60 -39.66 8.91
CA ALA A 251 -24.00 -38.33 8.90
C ALA A 251 -24.36 -37.57 7.61
N ALA A 252 -24.12 -36.29 7.59
CA ALA A 252 -24.24 -35.46 6.41
C ALA A 252 -23.00 -34.58 6.22
N GLU A 253 -22.62 -34.38 4.97
CA GLU A 253 -21.61 -33.46 4.55
C GLU A 253 -22.24 -32.38 3.66
N TRP A 254 -21.96 -31.13 3.94
CA TRP A 254 -22.42 -29.99 3.15
C TRP A 254 -21.25 -29.29 2.45
N ARG A 255 -21.47 -28.91 1.18
CA ARG A 255 -20.51 -28.16 0.39
C ARG A 255 -21.16 -26.94 -0.24
N ARG A 256 -20.40 -25.88 -0.42
CA ARG A 256 -20.77 -24.67 -1.16
C ARG A 256 -19.71 -24.43 -2.22
N ASN A 257 -20.10 -24.31 -3.49
CA ASN A 257 -19.18 -24.17 -4.62
C ASN A 257 -18.02 -25.19 -4.56
N THR A 258 -18.33 -26.45 -4.24
CA THR A 258 -17.39 -27.58 -4.02
C THR A 258 -16.57 -27.54 -2.73
N VAL A 259 -16.53 -26.43 -1.99
CA VAL A 259 -15.82 -26.28 -0.71
C VAL A 259 -16.66 -26.87 0.43
N LEU A 260 -16.04 -27.67 1.29
CA LEU A 260 -16.68 -28.27 2.46
C LEU A 260 -17.09 -27.19 3.46
N ILE A 261 -18.34 -27.23 3.95
CA ILE A 261 -18.84 -26.39 5.02
C ILE A 261 -18.56 -27.09 6.35
N ALA A 262 -17.69 -26.52 7.17
CA ALA A 262 -17.42 -26.97 8.52
C ALA A 262 -18.49 -26.41 9.50
N GLU A 263 -18.78 -27.13 10.56
CA GLU A 263 -19.57 -26.58 11.68
C GLU A 263 -18.78 -25.52 12.43
N ASP A 264 -19.38 -24.36 12.59
CA ASP A 264 -18.82 -23.23 13.32
C ASP A 264 -19.91 -22.45 14.08
N GLY A 265 -19.61 -21.23 14.56
CA GLY A 265 -20.59 -20.39 15.26
C GLY A 265 -21.81 -19.98 14.42
N GLU A 266 -21.64 -19.91 13.10
CA GLU A 266 -22.66 -19.44 12.14
C GLU A 266 -23.28 -20.61 11.35
N HIS A 267 -22.57 -21.72 11.14
CA HIS A 267 -23.02 -22.89 10.41
C HIS A 267 -23.25 -24.08 11.33
N ARG A 268 -24.48 -24.60 11.38
CA ARG A 268 -24.84 -25.78 12.18
C ARG A 268 -25.46 -26.84 11.29
N ILE A 269 -25.00 -28.07 11.42
CA ILE A 269 -25.51 -29.22 10.68
C ILE A 269 -26.25 -30.16 11.66
N SER A 270 -27.44 -30.52 11.33
CA SER A 270 -28.21 -31.53 12.09
C SER A 270 -28.73 -32.61 11.16
N VAL A 271 -28.73 -33.87 11.65
CA VAL A 271 -29.27 -35.02 10.91
C VAL A 271 -30.35 -35.69 11.78
N LYS A 272 -31.57 -35.79 11.24
CA LYS A 272 -32.69 -36.45 11.93
C LYS A 272 -33.61 -37.14 10.91
N ASP A 273 -34.00 -38.38 11.18
CA ASP A 273 -34.96 -39.15 10.37
C ASP A 273 -34.60 -39.21 8.86
N GLY A 274 -33.32 -39.30 8.51
CA GLY A 274 -32.83 -39.29 7.13
C GLY A 274 -32.82 -37.93 6.43
N ILE A 275 -33.15 -36.85 7.14
CA ILE A 275 -33.09 -35.46 6.67
C ILE A 275 -31.87 -34.76 7.32
N SER A 276 -31.06 -34.06 6.54
CA SER A 276 -30.07 -33.16 7.06
C SER A 276 -30.53 -31.72 6.88
N THR A 277 -30.28 -30.91 7.91
CA THR A 277 -30.58 -29.48 7.90
C THR A 277 -29.27 -28.72 8.18
N LEU A 278 -28.87 -27.87 7.24
CA LEU A 278 -27.85 -26.86 7.44
C LEU A 278 -28.53 -25.55 7.85
N THR A 279 -28.14 -25.00 8.98
CA THR A 279 -28.61 -23.69 9.47
C THR A 279 -27.45 -22.71 9.39
N VAL A 280 -27.61 -21.63 8.60
CA VAL A 280 -26.71 -20.49 8.54
C VAL A 280 -27.35 -19.37 9.34
N SER A 281 -26.80 -19.06 10.52
CA SER A 281 -27.42 -18.13 11.49
C SER A 281 -27.48 -16.71 11.01
N ARG A 282 -26.49 -16.31 10.20
CA ARG A 282 -26.36 -14.99 9.59
C ARG A 282 -25.88 -15.13 8.15
N PHE A 283 -26.79 -15.12 7.20
CA PHE A 283 -26.48 -15.29 5.79
C PHE A 283 -26.02 -13.96 5.16
N ILE A 284 -24.80 -13.93 4.66
CA ILE A 284 -24.14 -12.79 4.04
C ILE A 284 -23.71 -13.11 2.60
N SER A 285 -23.27 -12.13 1.84
CA SER A 285 -22.92 -12.33 0.40
C SER A 285 -21.80 -13.36 0.17
N SER A 286 -20.94 -13.61 1.16
CA SER A 286 -19.95 -14.69 1.08
C SER A 286 -20.55 -16.08 1.24
N ASP A 287 -21.81 -16.18 1.63
CA ASP A 287 -22.56 -17.45 1.68
C ASP A 287 -23.31 -17.74 0.39
N ASP A 288 -23.38 -16.80 -0.54
CA ASP A 288 -23.96 -17.02 -1.85
C ASP A 288 -23.25 -18.15 -2.59
N GLY A 289 -24.02 -19.02 -3.24
CA GLY A 289 -23.41 -20.11 -3.99
C GLY A 289 -24.33 -21.28 -4.31
N VAL A 290 -23.72 -22.27 -4.94
CA VAL A 290 -24.36 -23.56 -5.25
C VAL A 290 -24.09 -24.51 -4.09
N TYR A 291 -25.15 -24.95 -3.44
CA TYR A 291 -25.08 -25.84 -2.30
C TYR A 291 -25.20 -27.30 -2.73
N GLU A 292 -24.42 -28.16 -2.11
CA GLU A 292 -24.46 -29.61 -2.28
C GLU A 292 -24.51 -30.29 -0.90
N CYS A 293 -25.38 -31.24 -0.76
CA CYS A 293 -25.53 -32.09 0.42
C CYS A 293 -25.25 -33.55 0.08
N ARG A 294 -24.51 -34.22 0.94
CA ARG A 294 -24.19 -35.66 0.87
C ARG A 294 -24.64 -36.33 2.14
N LEU A 295 -25.66 -37.16 2.06
CA LEU A 295 -26.12 -37.96 3.20
C LEU A 295 -25.37 -39.31 3.20
N MET A 296 -24.58 -39.55 4.24
CA MET A 296 -23.75 -40.75 4.37
C MET A 296 -24.57 -41.93 4.88
N ARG A 297 -24.45 -43.08 4.24
CA ARG A 297 -25.04 -44.31 4.67
C ARG A 297 -24.22 -44.95 5.80
N THR A 298 -24.90 -45.61 6.74
CA THR A 298 -24.24 -46.33 7.83
C THR A 298 -23.42 -47.50 7.28
N ASN A 299 -22.17 -47.66 7.69
CA ASN A 299 -21.29 -48.82 7.50
C ASN A 299 -20.63 -48.97 6.10
N ASP A 300 -20.83 -48.08 5.16
CA ASP A 300 -20.11 -48.11 3.87
C ASP A 300 -19.76 -46.71 3.31
N LYS A 301 -19.21 -46.67 2.10
CA LYS A 301 -18.80 -45.44 1.42
C LYS A 301 -19.87 -44.86 0.48
N ALA A 302 -21.12 -45.33 0.56
CA ALA A 302 -22.22 -44.77 -0.24
C ALA A 302 -22.76 -43.49 0.35
N PHE A 303 -23.07 -42.54 -0.52
CA PHE A 303 -23.79 -41.34 -0.11
C PHE A 303 -24.88 -40.93 -1.11
N PHE A 304 -25.94 -40.32 -0.59
CA PHE A 304 -26.98 -39.72 -1.38
C PHE A 304 -26.70 -38.24 -1.58
N ARG A 305 -26.66 -37.77 -2.82
CA ARG A 305 -26.30 -36.41 -3.19
C ARG A 305 -27.49 -35.62 -3.68
N GLN A 306 -27.71 -34.45 -3.11
CA GLN A 306 -28.62 -33.42 -3.63
C GLN A 306 -27.84 -32.13 -3.85
N LYS A 307 -28.15 -31.40 -4.93
CA LYS A 307 -27.48 -30.17 -5.30
C LYS A 307 -28.51 -29.11 -5.67
N SER A 308 -28.26 -27.84 -5.35
CA SER A 308 -29.09 -26.74 -5.86
C SER A 308 -28.84 -26.54 -7.34
N GLU A 309 -29.88 -26.34 -8.13
CA GLU A 309 -29.78 -26.11 -9.59
C GLU A 309 -29.15 -24.78 -9.93
N LYS A 310 -29.32 -23.78 -9.04
CA LYS A 310 -28.83 -22.41 -9.20
C LYS A 310 -28.12 -21.98 -7.93
N SER A 311 -27.29 -20.95 -8.08
CA SER A 311 -26.74 -20.22 -6.93
C SER A 311 -27.88 -19.64 -6.09
N PHE A 312 -27.84 -19.88 -4.79
CA PHE A 312 -28.75 -19.27 -3.83
C PHE A 312 -28.12 -18.00 -3.27
N SER A 313 -28.92 -16.92 -3.15
CA SER A 313 -28.50 -15.64 -2.56
C SER A 313 -29.70 -14.96 -1.94
N LEU A 314 -29.47 -14.14 -0.91
CA LEU A 314 -30.46 -13.23 -0.34
C LEU A 314 -30.36 -11.83 -0.94
N LYS A 315 -31.28 -10.94 -0.54
CA LYS A 315 -31.16 -9.50 -0.88
C LYS A 315 -29.85 -8.95 -0.32
N THR A 316 -29.23 -8.05 -1.08
CA THR A 316 -27.99 -7.37 -0.65
C THR A 316 -28.23 -6.50 0.57
N LYS A 317 -27.18 -6.18 1.32
CA LYS A 317 -27.24 -5.28 2.49
C LYS A 317 -27.91 -3.96 2.12
N PRO A 318 -28.91 -3.47 2.90
CA PRO A 318 -29.57 -2.20 2.60
C PRO A 318 -28.63 -1.02 2.83
N THR A 319 -28.55 -0.13 1.85
CA THR A 319 -27.88 1.16 2.03
C THR A 319 -28.88 2.20 2.44
N ILE A 320 -28.89 2.58 3.74
CA ILE A 320 -29.73 3.65 4.27
C ILE A 320 -29.01 4.99 4.02
N THR A 321 -29.70 5.89 3.31
CA THR A 321 -29.21 7.24 3.02
C THR A 321 -30.10 8.24 3.77
N VAL A 322 -29.46 9.12 4.55
CA VAL A 322 -30.15 10.20 5.26
C VAL A 322 -29.66 11.55 4.78
N SER A 323 -30.57 12.54 4.78
CA SER A 323 -30.24 13.92 4.44
C SER A 323 -31.12 14.88 5.25
N PRO A 324 -30.52 15.83 5.99
CA PRO A 324 -29.09 16.03 6.22
C PRO A 324 -28.49 14.92 7.10
N ILE A 325 -27.16 14.72 7.09
CA ILE A 325 -26.48 13.88 8.08
C ILE A 325 -26.34 14.65 9.40
N ARG A 326 -25.83 15.88 9.29
CA ARG A 326 -25.72 16.82 10.40
C ARG A 326 -26.07 18.22 9.91
N GLN A 327 -26.92 18.94 10.66
CA GLN A 327 -27.34 20.29 10.31
C GLN A 327 -27.44 21.21 11.53
N TYR A 328 -26.93 22.42 11.37
CA TYR A 328 -27.13 23.50 12.33
C TYR A 328 -28.50 24.14 12.08
N VAL A 329 -29.28 24.36 13.13
CA VAL A 329 -30.65 24.85 13.05
C VAL A 329 -30.85 25.97 14.07
N GLN A 330 -31.37 27.11 13.61
CA GLN A 330 -31.66 28.24 14.50
C GLN A 330 -32.99 28.06 15.25
N CYS A 331 -32.99 28.40 16.55
CA CYS A 331 -34.17 28.33 17.42
C CYS A 331 -35.17 29.48 17.17
N LEU A 332 -35.50 29.72 15.88
CA LEU A 332 -36.42 30.78 15.43
C LEU A 332 -37.73 30.24 14.82
N GLY A 333 -38.03 28.97 15.03
CA GLY A 333 -39.14 28.29 14.36
C GLY A 333 -38.78 27.74 12.97
N GLU A 334 -37.48 27.54 12.69
CA GLU A 334 -36.99 26.99 11.44
C GLU A 334 -37.48 25.55 11.26
N SER A 335 -37.95 25.23 10.00
CA SER A 335 -38.41 23.90 9.63
C SER A 335 -37.32 23.18 8.83
N VAL A 336 -36.97 21.99 9.25
CA VAL A 336 -35.96 21.13 8.60
C VAL A 336 -36.63 19.86 8.13
N ALA A 337 -36.47 19.54 6.85
CA ALA A 337 -36.93 18.28 6.26
C ALA A 337 -35.87 17.20 6.46
N LEU A 338 -36.20 16.20 7.27
CA LEU A 338 -35.36 15.01 7.50
C LEU A 338 -35.80 13.94 6.51
N ASN A 339 -34.92 13.60 5.58
CA ASN A 339 -35.19 12.59 4.57
C ASN A 339 -34.43 11.30 4.90
N CYS A 340 -35.09 10.18 4.76
CA CYS A 340 -34.48 8.88 4.85
C CYS A 340 -34.94 8.01 3.67
N SER A 341 -33.99 7.38 2.97
CA SER A 341 -34.27 6.44 1.89
C SER A 341 -33.40 5.21 1.99
N VAL A 342 -33.85 4.11 1.44
CA VAL A 342 -33.15 2.81 1.47
C VAL A 342 -33.16 2.17 0.09
N SER A 343 -32.05 1.46 -0.24
CA SER A 343 -31.91 0.66 -1.46
C SER A 343 -32.27 -0.81 -1.24
N GLY A 344 -32.35 -1.62 -2.31
CA GLY A 344 -32.42 -3.08 -2.25
C GLY A 344 -33.78 -3.67 -1.91
N GLY A 345 -34.87 -2.93 -2.08
CA GLY A 345 -36.23 -3.45 -1.81
C GLY A 345 -36.55 -3.59 -0.33
N TYR A 346 -35.96 -2.73 0.50
CA TYR A 346 -36.25 -2.58 1.92
C TYR A 346 -37.18 -1.41 2.17
N GLU A 347 -37.76 -1.35 3.37
CA GLU A 347 -38.55 -0.23 3.87
C GLU A 347 -37.91 0.31 5.16
N VAL A 348 -38.00 1.62 5.36
CA VAL A 348 -37.49 2.34 6.54
C VAL A 348 -38.58 3.12 7.24
N GLU A 349 -38.35 3.42 8.52
CA GLU A 349 -39.15 4.29 9.36
C GLU A 349 -38.23 5.18 10.23
N PHE A 350 -38.72 6.32 10.69
CA PHE A 350 -38.08 7.05 11.78
C PHE A 350 -38.55 6.49 13.11
N ARG A 351 -37.61 6.13 13.97
CA ARG A 351 -37.91 5.53 15.28
C ARG A 351 -38.79 6.47 16.12
N GLY A 352 -40.01 6.01 16.49
CA GLY A 352 -40.95 6.80 17.28
C GLY A 352 -41.89 7.70 16.47
N PHE A 353 -41.86 7.62 15.14
CA PHE A 353 -42.76 8.38 14.26
C PHE A 353 -43.53 7.44 13.33
N SER A 354 -44.74 7.82 12.95
CA SER A 354 -45.59 7.03 12.06
C SER A 354 -45.22 7.30 10.60
N GLY A 355 -45.10 6.22 9.82
CA GLY A 355 -44.86 6.22 8.39
C GLY A 355 -43.68 5.33 8.01
N ALA A 356 -43.87 4.48 7.01
CA ALA A 356 -42.93 3.53 6.50
C ALA A 356 -42.92 3.54 4.97
N GLY A 357 -41.77 3.26 4.35
CA GLY A 357 -41.61 3.18 2.91
C GLY A 357 -40.18 3.11 2.49
N ASN A 358 -39.91 3.00 1.18
CA ASN A 358 -38.55 3.01 0.64
C ASN A 358 -37.88 4.41 0.69
N SER A 359 -38.69 5.46 0.87
CA SER A 359 -38.24 6.84 1.09
C SER A 359 -39.29 7.58 1.92
N ILE A 360 -38.86 8.17 3.03
CA ILE A 360 -39.72 8.90 3.96
C ILE A 360 -39.13 10.25 4.30
N THR A 361 -40.01 11.23 4.54
CA THR A 361 -39.62 12.60 4.96
C THR A 361 -40.35 12.96 6.23
N TYR A 362 -39.62 13.45 7.23
CA TYR A 362 -40.18 14.00 8.47
C TYR A 362 -39.78 15.48 8.59
N ASN A 363 -40.76 16.37 8.74
CA ASN A 363 -40.52 17.80 8.92
C ASN A 363 -40.41 18.12 10.43
N TYR A 364 -39.19 18.41 10.89
CA TYR A 364 -38.91 18.88 12.23
C TYR A 364 -39.01 20.42 12.29
N ILE A 365 -39.69 20.98 13.27
CA ILE A 365 -39.80 22.42 13.51
C ILE A 365 -39.05 22.73 14.81
N ALA A 366 -37.97 23.55 14.72
CA ALA A 366 -37.21 23.96 15.89
C ALA A 366 -38.04 24.90 16.78
N PRO A 367 -38.14 24.67 18.08
CA PRO A 367 -38.84 25.56 18.99
C PRO A 367 -38.24 26.97 18.98
N GLN A 368 -39.06 28.01 19.18
CA GLN A 368 -38.53 29.36 19.39
C GLN A 368 -37.85 29.48 20.74
N GLY A 369 -36.62 30.06 20.75
CA GLY A 369 -35.88 30.30 21.95
C GLY A 369 -35.38 29.05 22.68
N CYS A 370 -35.14 27.94 21.96
CA CYS A 370 -34.59 26.73 22.53
C CYS A 370 -33.14 26.94 23.04
N GLU A 371 -32.74 26.14 24.02
CA GLU A 371 -31.33 26.09 24.46
C GLU A 371 -30.47 25.39 23.40
N GLN A 372 -29.14 25.62 23.47
CA GLN A 372 -28.20 24.94 22.62
C GLN A 372 -28.18 23.45 23.00
N GLU A 373 -28.70 22.60 22.12
CA GLU A 373 -28.74 21.13 22.31
C GLU A 373 -28.49 20.39 20.99
N GLU A 374 -28.01 19.15 21.11
CA GLU A 374 -27.88 18.22 20.01
C GLU A 374 -29.03 17.24 20.00
N LYS A 375 -29.81 17.16 18.91
CA LYS A 375 -30.97 16.30 18.78
C LYS A 375 -30.77 15.28 17.68
N THR A 376 -30.88 14.00 18.01
CA THR A 376 -30.66 12.89 17.10
C THR A 376 -31.97 12.21 16.71
N PHE A 377 -32.17 11.99 15.40
CA PHE A 377 -33.27 11.24 14.81
C PHE A 377 -32.72 10.00 14.14
N THR A 378 -33.22 8.81 14.54
CA THR A 378 -32.77 7.54 14.00
C THR A 378 -33.74 7.04 12.94
N CYS A 379 -33.24 6.87 11.72
CA CYS A 379 -33.90 6.13 10.66
C CYS A 379 -33.48 4.65 10.75
N GLN A 380 -34.46 3.73 10.70
CA GLN A 380 -34.21 2.29 10.83
C GLN A 380 -34.97 1.48 9.79
N SER A 381 -34.44 0.30 9.41
CA SER A 381 -35.19 -0.66 8.59
C SER A 381 -36.24 -1.37 9.42
N ILE A 382 -37.36 -1.75 8.77
CA ILE A 382 -38.45 -2.50 9.42
C ILE A 382 -38.14 -3.99 9.52
N THR A 383 -37.12 -4.45 8.82
CA THR A 383 -36.74 -5.87 8.73
C THR A 383 -35.93 -6.33 9.96
N GLN A 384 -35.81 -7.65 10.13
CA GLN A 384 -34.85 -8.25 11.06
C GLN A 384 -33.74 -8.92 10.27
N PRO A 385 -32.43 -8.59 10.52
CA PRO A 385 -31.94 -7.62 11.50
C PRO A 385 -32.26 -6.16 11.15
N VAL A 386 -32.25 -5.29 12.18
CA VAL A 386 -32.55 -3.85 12.02
C VAL A 386 -31.28 -3.10 11.66
N PHE A 387 -31.28 -2.41 10.54
CA PHE A 387 -30.22 -1.49 10.12
C PHE A 387 -30.63 -0.06 10.47
N THR A 388 -29.70 0.75 10.96
CA THR A 388 -29.99 2.11 11.42
C THR A 388 -29.03 3.13 10.87
N LYS A 389 -29.49 4.38 10.67
CA LYS A 389 -28.69 5.57 10.40
C LYS A 389 -29.29 6.77 11.12
N ALA A 390 -28.42 7.62 11.69
CA ALA A 390 -28.85 8.78 12.47
C ALA A 390 -28.71 10.09 11.68
N ILE A 391 -29.64 11.03 11.95
CA ILE A 391 -29.56 12.45 11.57
C ILE A 391 -29.36 13.23 12.84
N THR A 392 -28.38 14.13 12.87
CA THR A 392 -28.08 14.97 14.03
C THR A 392 -28.38 16.42 13.71
N LEU A 393 -29.25 17.06 14.51
CA LEU A 393 -29.50 18.50 14.46
C LEU A 393 -28.86 19.18 15.63
N GLN A 394 -28.03 20.20 15.39
CA GLN A 394 -27.52 21.08 16.42
C GLN A 394 -28.37 22.34 16.49
N LEU A 395 -29.16 22.45 17.55
CA LEU A 395 -30.01 23.60 17.80
C LEU A 395 -29.18 24.70 18.45
N SER A 396 -29.38 25.96 18.05
CA SER A 396 -28.72 27.11 18.65
C SER A 396 -29.62 28.33 18.61
N SER A 397 -29.60 29.11 19.68
CA SER A 397 -30.27 30.41 19.76
C SER A 397 -29.47 31.56 19.13
N GLN A 398 -28.21 31.31 18.77
CA GLN A 398 -27.30 32.29 18.14
C GLN A 398 -27.33 32.18 16.63
N GLY A 399 -27.01 33.29 15.94
CA GLY A 399 -26.89 33.31 14.49
C GLY A 399 -25.63 32.56 14.01
N ALA A 400 -25.71 31.93 12.84
CA ALA A 400 -24.59 31.17 12.26
C ALA A 400 -23.38 32.09 11.95
N TYR A 401 -22.18 31.60 12.28
CA TYR A 401 -20.92 32.31 12.06
C TYR A 401 -20.31 31.99 10.68
N CYS A 402 -20.34 30.72 10.27
CA CYS A 402 -19.98 30.27 8.94
C CYS A 402 -21.23 29.96 8.12
N ILE A 403 -21.22 30.31 6.83
CA ILE A 403 -22.27 29.97 5.85
C ILE A 403 -21.62 29.49 4.58
N ASN A 404 -22.03 28.31 4.08
CA ASN A 404 -21.52 27.69 2.86
C ASN A 404 -22.63 26.87 2.18
N ASP A 405 -22.70 26.90 0.86
CA ASP A 405 -23.74 26.18 0.09
C ASP A 405 -23.66 24.65 0.21
N THR A 406 -22.45 24.11 0.43
CA THR A 406 -22.24 22.67 0.56
C THR A 406 -22.38 22.20 2.00
N PHE A 407 -21.76 22.92 2.94
CA PHE A 407 -21.67 22.52 4.35
C PHE A 407 -22.76 23.16 5.25
N GLY A 408 -23.59 24.02 4.67
CA GLY A 408 -24.67 24.69 5.40
C GLY A 408 -24.16 25.83 6.29
N GLN A 409 -24.75 25.95 7.48
CA GLN A 409 -24.47 26.99 8.48
C GLN A 409 -23.85 26.36 9.72
N GLY A 410 -23.12 27.16 10.52
CA GLY A 410 -22.58 26.68 11.80
C GLY A 410 -21.86 27.75 12.61
N ASP A 411 -21.73 27.51 13.92
CA ASP A 411 -20.91 28.30 14.84
C ASP A 411 -19.43 27.89 14.76
N ILE A 412 -18.55 28.69 15.37
CA ILE A 412 -17.12 28.38 15.47
C ILE A 412 -16.95 27.03 16.15
N GLY A 413 -16.18 26.13 15.51
CA GLY A 413 -15.94 24.77 15.97
C GLY A 413 -17.01 23.75 15.56
N TYR A 414 -18.12 24.19 14.95
CA TYR A 414 -19.12 23.26 14.42
C TYR A 414 -18.55 22.40 13.30
N LYS A 415 -18.64 21.06 13.43
CA LYS A 415 -18.25 20.10 12.42
C LYS A 415 -19.50 19.73 11.60
N SER A 416 -19.58 20.26 10.36
CA SER A 416 -20.60 19.87 9.39
C SER A 416 -20.27 18.52 8.77
N ALA A 417 -21.31 17.76 8.42
CA ALA A 417 -21.18 16.49 7.70
C ALA A 417 -22.23 16.41 6.58
N VAL A 418 -21.76 16.15 5.37
CA VAL A 418 -22.61 15.98 4.19
C VAL A 418 -22.35 14.64 3.52
N PRO A 419 -23.36 13.98 2.92
CA PRO A 419 -23.15 12.69 2.24
C PRO A 419 -22.22 12.83 1.05
N CYS A 420 -21.58 11.72 0.65
CA CYS A 420 -20.76 11.63 -0.54
C CYS A 420 -21.64 11.73 -1.79
N TYR A 421 -21.78 12.95 -2.34
CA TYR A 421 -22.57 13.18 -3.55
C TYR A 421 -21.81 12.77 -4.82
N PRO A 422 -22.47 12.11 -5.80
CA PRO A 422 -21.82 11.73 -7.06
C PRO A 422 -21.19 12.90 -7.83
N LYS A 423 -21.75 14.11 -7.72
CA LYS A 423 -21.21 15.32 -8.35
C LYS A 423 -19.88 15.80 -7.75
N LEU A 424 -19.62 15.47 -6.47
CA LEU A 424 -18.40 15.89 -5.74
C LEU A 424 -17.30 14.84 -5.77
N VAL A 425 -17.66 13.56 -5.68
CA VAL A 425 -16.71 12.47 -5.44
C VAL A 425 -16.83 11.31 -6.44
N GLY A 426 -17.71 11.40 -7.43
CA GLY A 426 -17.98 10.31 -8.38
C GLY A 426 -19.06 9.33 -7.89
N PRO A 427 -19.56 8.46 -8.78
CA PRO A 427 -20.61 7.49 -8.47
C PRO A 427 -20.09 6.36 -7.55
N ASN A 428 -21.04 5.59 -7.00
CA ASN A 428 -20.78 4.38 -6.19
C ASN A 428 -19.88 4.59 -4.95
N LYS A 429 -19.91 5.78 -4.35
CA LYS A 429 -19.20 6.06 -3.09
C LYS A 429 -20.18 6.33 -1.97
N VAL A 430 -19.88 5.79 -0.79
CA VAL A 430 -20.66 5.97 0.44
C VAL A 430 -19.81 6.58 1.53
N GLY A 431 -20.43 7.21 2.53
CA GLY A 431 -19.75 7.89 3.60
C GLY A 431 -20.12 9.36 3.68
N GLU A 432 -19.24 10.16 4.25
CA GLU A 432 -19.50 11.57 4.50
C GLU A 432 -18.27 12.45 4.23
N ILE A 433 -18.52 13.69 3.87
CA ILE A 433 -17.52 14.75 3.78
C ILE A 433 -17.76 15.65 4.97
N THR A 434 -16.73 15.86 5.79
CA THR A 434 -16.83 16.72 6.98
C THR A 434 -15.98 17.97 6.82
N ALA A 435 -16.43 19.08 7.43
CA ALA A 435 -15.66 20.32 7.48
C ALA A 435 -15.95 21.05 8.79
N VAL A 436 -14.98 21.80 9.29
CA VAL A 436 -15.10 22.54 10.58
C VAL A 436 -15.18 24.04 10.33
N CYS A 437 -16.15 24.70 10.96
CA CYS A 437 -16.26 26.15 10.94
C CYS A 437 -15.13 26.79 11.77
N LYS A 438 -14.29 27.60 11.15
CA LYS A 438 -13.16 28.29 11.78
C LYS A 438 -13.45 29.76 12.06
N GLU A 439 -12.60 30.41 12.85
CA GLU A 439 -12.65 31.83 13.19
C GLU A 439 -12.59 32.76 11.95
N ASN A 440 -12.09 32.28 10.81
CA ASN A 440 -12.05 33.01 9.54
C ASN A 440 -13.40 33.07 8.81
N LYS A 441 -14.50 32.61 9.43
CA LYS A 441 -15.86 32.52 8.87
C LYS A 441 -15.99 31.56 7.68
N LYS A 442 -15.09 30.59 7.58
CA LYS A 442 -15.11 29.56 6.54
C LYS A 442 -15.14 28.17 7.14
N PHE A 443 -15.70 27.24 6.39
CA PHE A 443 -15.54 25.82 6.63
C PHE A 443 -14.20 25.38 6.04
N ASP A 444 -13.27 24.99 6.91
CA ASP A 444 -11.94 24.51 6.58
C ASP A 444 -11.76 23.06 7.14
N ASP A 445 -10.57 22.49 7.03
CA ASP A 445 -10.27 21.12 7.43
C ASP A 445 -11.22 20.10 6.79
N VAL A 446 -11.40 20.21 5.48
CA VAL A 446 -12.30 19.33 4.73
C VAL A 446 -11.72 17.92 4.67
N GLU A 447 -12.44 16.95 5.25
CA GLU A 447 -12.09 15.54 5.23
C GLU A 447 -13.05 14.77 4.31
N TYR A 448 -12.53 14.08 3.30
CA TYR A 448 -13.28 13.23 2.38
C TYR A 448 -13.24 11.79 2.84
N ASN A 449 -14.23 11.34 3.63
CA ASN A 449 -14.36 9.97 4.12
C ASN A 449 -15.33 9.17 3.22
N CYS A 450 -15.09 9.21 1.90
CA CYS A 450 -15.92 8.56 0.89
C CYS A 450 -15.24 7.28 0.42
N ILE A 451 -15.88 6.14 0.67
CA ILE A 451 -15.39 4.80 0.35
C ILE A 451 -16.23 4.24 -0.81
N LEU A 452 -15.62 3.47 -1.69
CA LEU A 452 -16.32 2.72 -2.73
C LEU A 452 -17.32 1.75 -2.09
N LEU A 453 -18.55 1.71 -2.60
CA LEU A 453 -19.61 0.86 -2.06
C LEU A 453 -19.21 -0.62 -1.97
N PRO A 454 -18.60 -1.26 -3.01
CA PRO A 454 -18.13 -2.63 -2.89
C PRO A 454 -17.05 -2.85 -1.80
N VAL A 455 -16.19 -1.85 -1.59
CA VAL A 455 -15.17 -1.91 -0.51
C VAL A 455 -15.81 -1.80 0.88
N GLN A 456 -16.82 -0.93 1.01
CA GLN A 456 -17.58 -0.81 2.26
C GLN A 456 -18.35 -2.08 2.59
N GLU A 457 -18.98 -2.72 1.61
CA GLU A 457 -19.67 -4.00 1.78
C GLU A 457 -18.73 -5.10 2.27
N LEU A 458 -17.53 -5.20 1.70
CA LEU A 458 -16.49 -6.14 2.15
C LEU A 458 -15.97 -5.79 3.55
N LEU A 459 -15.82 -4.51 3.87
CA LEU A 459 -15.41 -4.10 5.21
C LEU A 459 -16.43 -4.54 6.27
N ASP A 460 -17.71 -4.41 5.98
CA ASP A 460 -18.77 -4.85 6.88
C ASP A 460 -18.80 -6.38 7.04
N GLN A 461 -18.64 -7.13 5.95
CA GLN A 461 -18.58 -8.60 5.96
C GLN A 461 -17.34 -9.13 6.68
N SER A 462 -16.20 -8.43 6.61
CA SER A 462 -14.94 -8.86 7.22
C SER A 462 -15.00 -9.08 8.75
N GLN A 463 -16.01 -8.51 9.40
CA GLN A 463 -16.22 -8.66 10.84
C GLN A 463 -16.81 -10.04 11.21
N PHE A 464 -17.44 -10.74 10.25
CA PHE A 464 -18.21 -11.97 10.47
C PHE A 464 -17.63 -13.19 9.75
N LEU A 465 -16.36 -13.15 9.39
CA LEU A 465 -15.68 -14.23 8.66
C LEU A 465 -15.57 -15.51 9.50
N THR A 466 -15.77 -16.64 8.82
CA THR A 466 -15.63 -18.01 9.36
C THR A 466 -14.64 -18.80 8.50
N ALA A 467 -14.25 -19.99 8.94
CA ALA A 467 -13.37 -20.86 8.17
C ALA A 467 -13.93 -21.19 6.78
N THR A 468 -15.25 -21.27 6.66
CA THR A 468 -15.94 -21.62 5.41
C THR A 468 -16.05 -20.44 4.46
N THR A 469 -16.28 -19.23 4.99
CA THR A 469 -16.51 -18.03 4.16
C THR A 469 -15.22 -17.35 3.74
N LEU A 470 -14.15 -17.50 4.52
CA LEU A 470 -12.87 -16.79 4.31
C LEU A 470 -12.25 -16.97 2.91
N PRO A 471 -12.16 -18.18 2.30
CA PRO A 471 -11.56 -18.34 0.99
C PRO A 471 -12.32 -17.56 -0.11
N VAL A 472 -13.63 -17.65 -0.14
CA VAL A 472 -14.49 -16.94 -1.10
C VAL A 472 -14.43 -15.42 -0.88
N PHE A 473 -14.41 -15.00 0.37
CA PHE A 473 -14.27 -13.59 0.73
C PHE A 473 -12.95 -12.99 0.22
N LEU A 474 -11.83 -13.70 0.35
CA LEU A 474 -10.53 -13.24 -0.15
C LEU A 474 -10.50 -13.14 -1.67
N GLU A 475 -11.19 -14.04 -2.36
CA GLU A 475 -11.36 -13.96 -3.82
C GLU A 475 -12.20 -12.72 -4.21
N GLN A 476 -13.30 -12.46 -3.49
CA GLN A 476 -14.12 -11.25 -3.71
C GLN A 476 -13.31 -9.97 -3.45
N LEU A 477 -12.52 -9.93 -2.36
CA LEU A 477 -11.67 -8.80 -2.03
C LEU A 477 -10.65 -8.52 -3.14
N LYS A 478 -9.97 -9.55 -3.63
CA LYS A 478 -9.07 -9.43 -4.78
C LYS A 478 -9.79 -8.86 -5.99
N ASN A 479 -10.95 -9.44 -6.36
CA ASN A 479 -11.69 -9.02 -7.55
C ASN A 479 -12.14 -7.56 -7.46
N VAL A 480 -12.64 -7.12 -6.30
CA VAL A 480 -13.01 -5.71 -6.08
C VAL A 480 -11.79 -4.80 -6.15
N THR A 481 -10.69 -5.16 -5.49
CA THR A 481 -9.47 -4.34 -5.46
C THR A 481 -8.85 -4.17 -6.85
N VAL A 482 -8.83 -5.24 -7.64
CA VAL A 482 -8.30 -5.23 -9.02
C VAL A 482 -9.23 -4.46 -9.97
N ASN A 483 -10.55 -4.69 -9.89
CA ASN A 483 -11.51 -4.03 -10.79
C ASN A 483 -11.60 -2.52 -10.57
N TYR A 484 -11.32 -2.03 -9.36
CA TYR A 484 -11.37 -0.61 -8.98
C TYR A 484 -9.98 -0.06 -8.63
N THR A 485 -8.93 -0.57 -9.28
CA THR A 485 -7.53 -0.18 -8.97
C THR A 485 -7.34 1.33 -8.98
N ASP A 486 -7.78 2.03 -10.01
CA ASP A 486 -7.56 3.48 -10.17
C ASP A 486 -8.22 4.29 -9.03
N GLU A 487 -9.41 3.90 -8.61
CA GLU A 487 -10.14 4.54 -7.51
C GLU A 487 -9.56 4.18 -6.14
N VAL A 488 -9.02 2.97 -5.99
CA VAL A 488 -8.38 2.50 -4.74
C VAL A 488 -7.08 3.24 -4.50
N ILE A 489 -6.18 3.28 -5.51
CA ILE A 489 -4.82 3.83 -5.35
C ILE A 489 -4.80 5.33 -5.08
N THR A 490 -5.81 6.06 -5.53
CA THR A 490 -5.91 7.52 -5.38
C THR A 490 -6.70 7.96 -4.14
N SER A 491 -7.31 7.02 -3.41
CA SER A 491 -8.23 7.34 -2.31
C SER A 491 -7.71 6.84 -0.95
N PRO A 492 -7.27 7.73 -0.05
CA PRO A 492 -6.87 7.35 1.31
C PRO A 492 -7.94 6.56 2.09
N PRO A 493 -9.25 6.92 2.05
CA PRO A 493 -10.30 6.14 2.71
C PRO A 493 -10.42 4.71 2.19
N ASN A 494 -10.26 4.47 0.88
CA ASN A 494 -10.32 3.13 0.31
C ASN A 494 -9.13 2.28 0.76
N ILE A 495 -7.91 2.82 0.72
CA ILE A 495 -6.72 2.13 1.23
C ILE A 495 -6.90 1.78 2.71
N LYS A 496 -7.32 2.74 3.54
CA LYS A 496 -7.57 2.51 4.97
C LYS A 496 -8.62 1.42 5.20
N ALA A 497 -9.69 1.40 4.41
CA ALA A 497 -10.74 0.39 4.50
C ALA A 497 -10.20 -1.02 4.13
N ILE A 498 -9.43 -1.15 3.05
CA ILE A 498 -8.84 -2.43 2.63
C ILE A 498 -7.82 -2.93 3.66
N VAL A 499 -6.98 -2.05 4.21
CA VAL A 499 -6.06 -2.41 5.30
C VAL A 499 -6.85 -2.90 6.52
N ARG A 500 -7.97 -2.25 6.88
CA ARG A 500 -8.83 -2.69 7.98
C ARG A 500 -9.46 -4.05 7.71
N ILE A 501 -9.82 -4.35 6.46
CA ILE A 501 -10.27 -5.69 6.05
C ILE A 501 -9.16 -6.72 6.29
N LEU A 502 -7.93 -6.45 5.87
CA LEU A 502 -6.79 -7.35 6.08
C LEU A 502 -6.50 -7.58 7.57
N ILE A 503 -6.59 -6.55 8.41
CA ILE A 503 -6.50 -6.67 9.89
C ILE A 503 -7.60 -7.60 10.41
N ASN A 504 -8.84 -7.45 9.95
CA ASN A 504 -9.95 -8.32 10.37
C ASN A 504 -9.71 -9.76 9.92
N VAL A 505 -9.22 -10.00 8.71
CA VAL A 505 -8.81 -11.32 8.20
C VAL A 505 -7.71 -11.93 9.08
N ALA A 506 -6.67 -11.16 9.40
CA ALA A 506 -5.57 -11.59 10.27
C ALA A 506 -6.11 -12.00 11.66
N ASN A 507 -6.89 -11.13 12.30
CA ASN A 507 -7.45 -11.37 13.63
C ASN A 507 -8.41 -12.58 13.64
N LYS A 508 -9.25 -12.74 12.61
CA LYS A 508 -10.16 -13.88 12.50
C LYS A 508 -9.43 -15.19 12.24
N SER A 509 -8.41 -15.18 11.36
CA SER A 509 -7.58 -16.37 11.14
C SER A 509 -6.85 -16.83 12.40
N LEU A 510 -6.42 -15.88 13.24
CA LEU A 510 -5.77 -16.16 14.51
C LEU A 510 -6.76 -16.66 15.58
N SER A 511 -7.87 -15.94 15.77
CA SER A 511 -8.85 -16.24 16.84
C SER A 511 -9.65 -17.53 16.63
N LEU A 512 -9.90 -17.91 15.36
CA LEU A 512 -10.63 -19.11 14.98
C LEU A 512 -9.71 -20.26 14.56
N ASP A 513 -8.39 -20.11 14.70
CA ASP A 513 -7.35 -21.08 14.30
C ASP A 513 -7.46 -21.56 12.84
N ILE A 514 -7.81 -20.63 11.94
CA ILE A 514 -8.00 -20.93 10.52
C ILE A 514 -6.63 -20.97 9.81
N SER A 515 -6.36 -22.08 9.11
CA SER A 515 -5.20 -22.19 8.24
C SER A 515 -5.47 -21.56 6.87
N ILE A 516 -4.54 -20.74 6.38
CA ILE A 516 -4.63 -20.07 5.08
C ILE A 516 -4.03 -20.96 3.99
N SER A 517 -4.85 -21.31 2.99
CA SER A 517 -4.41 -22.10 1.84
C SER A 517 -3.53 -21.29 0.87
N ARG A 518 -2.83 -21.98 -0.04
CA ARG A 518 -2.04 -21.35 -1.11
C ARG A 518 -2.87 -20.35 -1.91
N ASP A 519 -4.05 -20.76 -2.40
CA ASP A 519 -4.90 -19.93 -3.26
C ASP A 519 -5.48 -18.72 -2.49
N SER A 520 -5.81 -18.91 -1.21
CA SER A 520 -6.23 -17.81 -0.33
C SER A 520 -5.10 -16.80 -0.13
N MET A 521 -3.86 -17.27 0.06
CA MET A 521 -2.69 -16.39 0.19
C MET A 521 -2.38 -15.67 -1.11
N GLU A 522 -2.52 -16.32 -2.26
CA GLU A 522 -2.38 -15.68 -3.58
C GLU A 522 -3.35 -14.52 -3.76
N ASN A 523 -4.62 -14.69 -3.37
CA ASN A 523 -5.61 -13.62 -3.38
C ASN A 523 -5.23 -12.44 -2.45
N VAL A 524 -4.68 -12.74 -1.25
CA VAL A 524 -4.14 -11.72 -0.33
C VAL A 524 -2.97 -10.96 -0.96
N LEU A 525 -2.02 -11.66 -1.58
CA LEU A 525 -0.83 -11.05 -2.18
C LEU A 525 -1.18 -10.19 -3.40
N ILE A 526 -2.16 -10.59 -4.22
CA ILE A 526 -2.63 -9.77 -5.34
C ILE A 526 -3.30 -8.49 -4.79
N THR A 527 -4.16 -8.61 -3.78
CA THR A 527 -4.77 -7.46 -3.11
C THR A 527 -3.72 -6.51 -2.53
N ALA A 528 -2.75 -7.05 -1.79
CA ALA A 528 -1.64 -6.29 -1.23
C ALA A 528 -0.79 -5.62 -2.33
N GLY A 529 -0.54 -6.33 -3.43
CA GLY A 529 0.20 -5.81 -4.58
C GLY A 529 -0.40 -4.53 -5.16
N VAL A 530 -1.72 -4.47 -5.34
CA VAL A 530 -2.42 -3.26 -5.80
C VAL A 530 -2.16 -2.07 -4.86
N LEU A 531 -2.09 -2.31 -3.54
CA LEU A 531 -1.83 -1.24 -2.56
C LEU A 531 -0.38 -0.74 -2.57
N THR A 532 0.56 -1.42 -3.22
CA THR A 532 1.99 -1.07 -3.23
C THR A 532 2.48 -0.46 -4.54
N ILE A 533 1.67 -0.40 -5.60
CA ILE A 533 2.09 0.11 -6.92
C ILE A 533 2.51 1.58 -6.85
N ASN A 534 3.34 2.04 -7.79
CA ASN A 534 3.90 3.41 -7.80
C ASN A 534 2.84 4.51 -7.74
N GLY A 535 1.63 4.28 -8.25
CA GLY A 535 0.51 5.23 -8.19
C GLY A 535 0.00 5.51 -6.77
N THR A 536 0.29 4.65 -5.79
CA THR A 536 -0.18 4.81 -4.40
C THR A 536 0.72 5.68 -3.54
N LYS A 537 1.94 6.00 -3.97
CA LYS A 537 2.96 6.70 -3.18
C LYS A 537 2.49 8.01 -2.57
N GLN A 538 1.75 8.84 -3.33
CA GLN A 538 1.22 10.10 -2.82
C GLN A 538 0.14 9.88 -1.76
N THR A 539 -0.71 8.88 -1.95
CA THR A 539 -1.78 8.51 -1.02
C THR A 539 -1.20 7.97 0.30
N TRP A 540 -0.17 7.12 0.24
CA TRP A 540 0.53 6.63 1.43
C TRP A 540 1.30 7.73 2.16
N ASN A 541 1.95 8.65 1.44
CA ASN A 541 2.58 9.82 2.06
C ASN A 541 1.57 10.68 2.81
N PHE A 542 0.36 10.85 2.27
CA PHE A 542 -0.72 11.55 2.97
C PHE A 542 -1.15 10.81 4.25
N LEU A 543 -1.32 9.48 4.19
CA LEU A 543 -1.67 8.66 5.34
C LEU A 543 -0.57 8.70 6.41
N ASN A 544 0.69 8.48 6.06
CA ASN A 544 1.84 8.49 6.97
C ASN A 544 2.08 9.88 7.62
N ASN A 545 1.79 10.99 6.89
CA ASN A 545 1.87 12.33 7.46
C ASN A 545 0.74 12.61 8.47
N ASN A 546 -0.41 11.95 8.32
CA ASN A 546 -1.49 12.06 9.29
C ASN A 546 -1.21 11.27 10.58
N ASP A 547 -0.42 10.19 10.53
CA ASP A 547 0.05 9.45 11.70
C ASP A 547 0.77 10.39 12.69
N THR A 548 1.68 11.25 12.19
CA THR A 548 2.42 12.23 13.00
C THR A 548 1.53 13.33 13.58
N ARG A 549 0.43 13.70 12.93
CA ARG A 549 -0.55 14.68 13.47
C ARG A 549 -1.38 14.10 14.60
N SER A 550 -1.65 12.81 14.60
CA SER A 550 -2.37 12.12 15.67
C SER A 550 -1.59 12.16 16.99
N ILE A 551 -0.27 11.97 16.94
CA ILE A 551 0.61 12.11 18.13
C ILE A 551 0.53 13.53 18.73
N LEU A 552 0.55 14.56 17.88
CA LEU A 552 0.48 15.96 18.33
C LEU A 552 -0.87 16.32 18.96
N ASN A 553 -1.94 15.61 18.62
CA ASN A 553 -3.30 15.86 19.09
C ASN A 553 -3.75 14.97 20.26
N ASN A 554 -2.86 14.14 20.86
CA ASN A 554 -3.16 13.20 21.94
C ASN A 554 -4.31 12.22 21.62
N THR A 555 -4.50 11.86 20.35
CA THR A 555 -5.36 10.74 19.94
C THR A 555 -4.50 9.48 19.84
N ASP A 556 -5.09 8.31 20.12
CA ASP A 556 -4.37 7.04 20.02
C ASP A 556 -3.69 6.90 18.64
N PRO A 557 -2.36 6.73 18.58
CA PRO A 557 -1.63 6.69 17.33
C PRO A 557 -1.93 5.37 16.59
N GLU A 558 -2.55 5.44 15.43
CA GLU A 558 -2.76 4.29 14.55
C GLU A 558 -2.05 4.55 13.21
N SER A 559 -1.00 3.77 12.91
CA SER A 559 -0.32 3.82 11.61
C SER A 559 -0.91 2.82 10.63
N VAL A 560 -1.48 3.33 9.54
CA VAL A 560 -2.10 2.48 8.50
C VAL A 560 -1.06 1.62 7.79
N SER A 561 0.15 2.16 7.52
CA SER A 561 1.23 1.41 6.87
C SER A 561 1.83 0.32 7.76
N SER A 562 1.99 0.60 9.05
CA SER A 562 2.43 -0.39 10.04
C SER A 562 1.40 -1.51 10.20
N SER A 563 0.13 -1.16 10.35
CA SER A 563 -0.98 -2.12 10.44
C SER A 563 -1.14 -2.97 9.18
N PHE A 564 -0.85 -2.42 8.01
CA PHE A 564 -0.81 -3.18 6.76
C PHE A 564 0.26 -4.27 6.80
N LEU A 565 1.50 -3.93 7.18
CA LEU A 565 2.59 -4.91 7.29
C LEU A 565 2.29 -5.96 8.36
N ASP A 566 1.84 -5.55 9.55
CA ASP A 566 1.48 -6.45 10.66
C ASP A 566 0.39 -7.45 10.27
N SER A 567 -0.63 -6.99 9.51
CA SER A 567 -1.68 -7.87 9.00
C SER A 567 -1.13 -8.95 8.05
N LEU A 568 -0.18 -8.60 7.19
CA LEU A 568 0.48 -9.56 6.29
C LEU A 568 1.38 -10.54 7.06
N GLU A 569 2.13 -10.08 8.06
CA GLU A 569 2.93 -10.94 8.95
C GLU A 569 2.04 -11.94 9.69
N THR A 570 0.92 -11.48 10.23
CA THR A 570 -0.05 -12.33 10.95
C THR A 570 -0.69 -13.36 10.02
N ILE A 571 -1.17 -12.97 8.83
CA ILE A 571 -1.76 -13.88 7.84
C ILE A 571 -0.72 -14.93 7.40
N THR A 572 0.53 -14.52 7.16
CA THR A 572 1.63 -15.41 6.78
C THR A 572 1.92 -16.46 7.84
N SER A 573 1.82 -16.12 9.13
CA SER A 573 2.00 -17.04 10.24
C SER A 573 0.95 -18.17 10.25
N ARG A 574 -0.19 -17.97 9.57
CA ARG A 574 -1.32 -18.91 9.51
C ARG A 574 -1.33 -19.80 8.26
N LEU A 575 -0.27 -19.77 7.43
CA LEU A 575 -0.19 -20.61 6.24
C LEU A 575 -0.19 -22.11 6.56
N VAL A 576 -0.89 -22.88 5.72
CA VAL A 576 -0.88 -24.34 5.78
C VAL A 576 0.54 -24.89 5.79
N ASN A 577 0.76 -26.02 6.47
CA ASN A 577 2.08 -26.65 6.53
C ASN A 577 2.40 -27.44 5.24
N ALA A 578 2.54 -26.69 4.13
CA ALA A 578 2.90 -27.22 2.82
C ALA A 578 3.97 -26.33 2.19
N THR A 579 4.76 -26.88 1.28
CA THR A 579 5.74 -26.14 0.46
C THR A 579 5.08 -25.67 -0.82
N PHE A 580 5.21 -24.38 -1.14
CA PHE A 580 4.67 -23.79 -2.38
C PHE A 580 5.28 -22.41 -2.66
N ASP A 581 5.21 -22.03 -3.93
CA ASP A 581 5.61 -20.71 -4.40
C ASP A 581 4.39 -19.96 -4.93
N ILE A 582 4.39 -18.64 -4.72
CA ILE A 582 3.42 -17.72 -5.32
C ILE A 582 4.21 -16.56 -5.93
N THR A 583 3.97 -16.28 -7.20
CA THR A 583 4.57 -15.12 -7.88
C THR A 583 3.45 -14.27 -8.46
N THR A 584 3.37 -13.02 -7.99
CA THR A 584 2.48 -11.99 -8.52
C THR A 584 3.33 -10.89 -9.18
N ASP A 585 2.71 -9.91 -9.82
CA ASP A 585 3.42 -8.80 -10.47
C ASP A 585 4.30 -7.98 -9.50
N PHE A 586 3.90 -7.90 -8.21
CA PHE A 586 4.52 -7.02 -7.22
C PHE A 586 5.11 -7.74 -6.00
N ILE A 587 4.72 -8.99 -5.76
CA ILE A 587 5.08 -9.71 -4.55
C ILE A 587 5.40 -11.16 -4.91
N GLN A 588 6.50 -11.67 -4.35
CA GLN A 588 6.91 -13.06 -4.46
C GLN A 588 6.91 -13.71 -3.09
N LEU A 589 6.33 -14.91 -2.97
CA LEU A 589 6.35 -15.71 -1.76
C LEU A 589 6.97 -17.07 -2.08
N ASN A 590 7.93 -17.48 -1.30
CA ASN A 590 8.46 -18.85 -1.28
C ASN A 590 8.30 -19.44 0.12
N ARG A 591 7.65 -20.60 0.21
CA ARG A 591 7.53 -21.38 1.44
C ARG A 591 8.12 -22.78 1.24
N THR A 592 9.20 -23.07 1.94
CA THR A 592 9.96 -24.31 1.78
C THR A 592 10.47 -24.87 3.12
N THR A 593 11.04 -26.06 3.09
CA THR A 593 11.66 -26.70 4.25
C THR A 593 13.15 -26.94 3.98
N PHE A 594 13.96 -26.79 5.02
CA PHE A 594 15.39 -27.05 4.97
C PHE A 594 15.92 -27.67 6.27
N THR A 595 17.07 -28.34 6.22
CA THR A 595 17.68 -29.05 7.35
C THR A 595 18.99 -28.43 7.84
N ASP A 596 19.88 -28.08 6.90
CA ASP A 596 21.26 -27.65 7.25
C ASP A 596 21.51 -26.20 6.85
N THR A 597 21.87 -25.95 5.61
CA THR A 597 22.06 -24.62 5.04
C THR A 597 20.91 -24.25 4.14
N PHE A 598 20.64 -22.95 3.98
CA PHE A 598 19.60 -22.46 3.11
C PHE A 598 20.12 -21.31 2.25
N ASN A 599 19.80 -21.33 0.96
CA ASN A 599 20.05 -20.25 0.02
C ASN A 599 18.86 -20.11 -0.92
N ALA A 600 18.35 -18.88 -1.07
CA ALA A 600 17.29 -18.56 -2.02
C ALA A 600 17.57 -17.21 -2.69
N GLU A 601 17.36 -17.15 -4.00
CA GLU A 601 17.49 -15.95 -4.81
C GLU A 601 16.12 -15.57 -5.39
N PHE A 602 15.74 -14.29 -5.27
CA PHE A 602 14.47 -13.75 -5.73
C PHE A 602 14.69 -12.76 -6.88
N ASN A 603 14.35 -13.16 -8.10
CA ASN A 603 14.45 -12.33 -9.33
C ASN A 603 15.76 -11.52 -9.41
N SER A 604 16.87 -12.11 -8.99
CA SER A 604 18.20 -11.49 -8.91
C SER A 604 18.28 -10.20 -8.08
N SER A 605 17.25 -9.85 -7.31
CA SER A 605 17.21 -8.59 -6.55
C SER A 605 17.43 -8.73 -5.04
N VAL A 606 17.22 -9.92 -4.51
CA VAL A 606 17.47 -10.26 -3.11
C VAL A 606 17.94 -11.70 -3.01
N THR A 607 19.07 -11.92 -2.33
CA THR A 607 19.55 -13.25 -1.96
C THR A 607 19.47 -13.42 -0.45
N ILE A 608 18.98 -14.57 0.02
CA ILE A 608 18.82 -14.90 1.43
C ILE A 608 19.61 -16.16 1.72
N GLU A 609 20.54 -16.09 2.69
CA GLU A 609 21.40 -17.17 3.08
C GLU A 609 21.33 -17.43 4.59
N ILE A 610 21.20 -18.71 4.95
CA ILE A 610 21.31 -19.17 6.34
C ILE A 610 22.48 -20.18 6.35
N PRO A 611 23.64 -19.80 6.93
CA PRO A 611 24.87 -20.59 6.79
C PRO A 611 24.87 -21.88 7.58
N GLU A 612 24.21 -21.93 8.72
CA GLU A 612 24.13 -23.13 9.57
C GLU A 612 22.82 -23.25 10.31
N SER A 613 22.26 -24.45 10.36
CA SER A 613 21.06 -24.81 11.09
C SER A 613 21.25 -26.18 11.75
N ASN A 614 20.79 -26.35 12.98
CA ASN A 614 20.81 -27.63 13.67
C ASN A 614 19.86 -28.62 13.00
N GLY A 615 20.33 -29.65 12.37
CA GLY A 615 19.76 -30.85 11.75
C GLY A 615 18.27 -31.21 11.79
N ASP A 616 17.39 -30.37 12.33
CA ASP A 616 15.94 -30.55 12.35
C ASP A 616 15.28 -29.92 11.09
N ASN A 617 14.25 -30.56 10.57
CA ASN A 617 13.51 -30.09 9.44
C ASN A 617 12.73 -28.81 9.81
N LYS A 618 13.10 -27.66 9.25
CA LYS A 618 12.54 -26.33 9.54
C LYS A 618 11.79 -25.81 8.34
N THR A 619 10.64 -25.19 8.58
CA THR A 619 9.90 -24.48 7.54
C THR A 619 10.27 -23.00 7.57
N ILE A 620 10.57 -22.43 6.41
CA ILE A 620 10.82 -21.02 6.22
C ILE A 620 9.82 -20.46 5.18
N THR A 621 9.31 -19.29 5.45
CA THR A 621 8.46 -18.51 4.52
C THR A 621 9.11 -17.16 4.30
N MET A 622 9.31 -16.81 3.04
CA MET A 622 9.92 -15.57 2.62
C MET A 622 8.98 -14.86 1.67
N ILE A 623 8.77 -13.57 1.89
CA ILE A 623 7.96 -12.70 1.02
C ILE A 623 8.82 -11.51 0.62
N VAL A 624 9.02 -11.32 -0.67
CA VAL A 624 9.74 -10.18 -1.24
C VAL A 624 8.75 -9.22 -1.88
N PHE A 625 8.75 -7.98 -1.43
CA PHE A 625 7.91 -6.91 -1.93
C PHE A 625 8.70 -6.03 -2.88
N ASN A 626 8.26 -5.94 -4.14
CA ASN A 626 8.95 -5.14 -5.16
C ASN A 626 8.79 -3.63 -4.97
N SER A 627 7.76 -3.17 -4.27
CA SER A 627 7.38 -1.76 -4.20
C SER A 627 6.81 -1.31 -2.84
N LEU A 628 7.17 -2.00 -1.74
CA LEU A 628 6.70 -1.62 -0.39
C LEU A 628 7.38 -0.33 0.13
N ASP A 629 8.45 0.13 -0.52
CA ASP A 629 9.05 1.45 -0.35
C ASP A 629 8.11 2.62 -0.68
N ASN A 630 7.02 2.37 -1.42
CA ASN A 630 5.95 3.35 -1.65
C ASN A 630 5.01 3.48 -0.45
N VAL A 631 4.96 2.47 0.43
CA VAL A 631 4.01 2.32 1.54
C VAL A 631 4.62 2.75 2.87
N LEU A 632 5.75 2.13 3.23
CA LEU A 632 6.40 2.36 4.52
C LEU A 632 7.16 3.69 4.51
N PRO A 633 7.02 4.51 5.55
CA PRO A 633 7.83 5.73 5.67
C PRO A 633 9.28 5.36 6.03
N ALA A 634 10.23 6.18 5.57
CA ALA A 634 11.65 5.99 5.88
C ALA A 634 12.03 6.55 7.27
N ARG A 635 11.10 6.54 8.24
CA ARG A 635 11.38 7.00 9.61
C ARG A 635 12.22 5.95 10.34
N ASP A 636 13.32 6.42 10.91
CA ASP A 636 14.26 5.62 11.69
C ASP A 636 14.31 6.11 13.15
N GLU A 637 15.01 5.38 14.04
CA GLU A 637 15.20 5.77 15.44
C GLU A 637 15.82 7.17 15.57
N ALA A 638 16.67 7.58 14.62
CA ALA A 638 17.26 8.92 14.57
C ALA A 638 16.30 9.99 14.01
N ASN A 639 15.11 9.60 13.54
CA ASN A 639 14.09 10.45 12.89
C ASN A 639 14.70 11.35 11.80
N SER A 640 15.57 10.78 10.96
CA SER A 640 16.28 11.50 9.92
C SER A 640 15.36 11.67 8.71
N SER A 641 14.99 12.92 8.40
CA SER A 641 14.14 13.27 7.25
C SER A 641 14.79 13.01 5.88
N LEU A 642 16.02 12.49 5.86
CA LEU A 642 16.84 12.36 4.66
C LEU A 642 17.07 10.92 4.25
N ASN A 643 16.72 9.95 5.10
CA ASN A 643 16.83 8.54 4.78
C ASN A 643 15.74 8.13 3.80
N SER A 644 16.07 7.22 2.89
CA SER A 644 15.14 6.60 1.95
C SER A 644 15.34 5.11 1.97
N ILE A 645 14.28 4.35 1.83
CA ILE A 645 14.33 2.90 1.62
C ILE A 645 14.93 2.69 0.23
N ASN A 646 16.05 1.97 0.15
CA ASN A 646 16.80 1.77 -1.10
C ASN A 646 17.07 0.31 -1.44
N GLY A 647 16.41 -0.60 -0.77
CA GLY A 647 16.36 -2.02 -1.07
C GLY A 647 14.94 -2.53 -1.07
N ARG A 648 14.71 -3.73 -1.61
CA ARG A 648 13.43 -4.41 -1.49
C ARG A 648 13.11 -4.68 -0.02
N VAL A 649 11.83 -4.70 0.33
CA VAL A 649 11.42 -5.11 1.67
C VAL A 649 11.18 -6.62 1.66
N VAL A 650 11.76 -7.31 2.61
CA VAL A 650 11.70 -8.78 2.72
C VAL A 650 11.16 -9.16 4.08
N LEU A 651 10.06 -9.90 4.09
CA LEU A 651 9.49 -10.50 5.30
C LEU A 651 9.94 -11.96 5.38
N VAL A 652 10.52 -12.36 6.51
CA VAL A 652 10.98 -13.74 6.75
C VAL A 652 10.39 -14.28 8.03
N GLN A 653 9.75 -15.44 7.94
CA GLN A 653 9.23 -16.19 9.09
C GLN A 653 9.70 -17.64 9.06
N SER A 654 10.00 -18.22 10.21
CA SER A 654 10.41 -19.62 10.35
C SER A 654 9.73 -20.30 11.53
N SER A 655 9.52 -21.60 11.41
CA SER A 655 9.04 -22.46 12.51
C SER A 655 10.03 -22.58 13.67
N ALA A 656 11.31 -22.22 13.45
CA ALA A 656 12.37 -22.27 14.46
C ALA A 656 13.08 -20.91 14.59
N LYS A 657 13.67 -20.65 15.75
CA LYS A 657 14.50 -19.46 15.98
C LYS A 657 15.82 -19.57 15.21
N ILE A 658 15.99 -18.70 14.23
CA ILE A 658 17.22 -18.54 13.46
C ILE A 658 17.95 -17.31 14.00
N LYS A 659 19.24 -17.46 14.32
CA LYS A 659 20.06 -16.40 14.93
C LYS A 659 21.08 -15.78 13.97
N ASN A 660 21.24 -16.32 12.80
CA ASN A 660 22.17 -15.80 11.80
C ASN A 660 21.58 -15.97 10.42
N ILE A 661 21.22 -14.85 9.81
CA ILE A 661 20.64 -14.80 8.46
C ILE A 661 21.31 -13.67 7.69
N SER A 662 21.76 -13.95 6.49
CA SER A 662 22.38 -13.00 5.59
C SER A 662 21.41 -12.62 4.48
N PHE A 663 21.30 -11.32 4.23
CA PHE A 663 20.54 -10.76 3.12
C PHE A 663 21.47 -10.00 2.20
N THR A 664 21.41 -10.24 0.91
CA THR A 664 22.07 -9.40 -0.10
C THR A 664 21.00 -8.70 -0.92
N PHE A 665 20.97 -7.37 -0.86
CA PHE A 665 20.00 -6.50 -1.53
C PHE A 665 20.64 -5.80 -2.71
N ASP A 666 19.97 -5.73 -3.84
CA ASP A 666 20.31 -4.80 -4.90
C ASP A 666 19.92 -3.36 -4.53
N ILE A 667 20.77 -2.41 -4.86
CA ILE A 667 20.54 -0.98 -4.66
C ILE A 667 19.58 -0.49 -5.74
N LEU A 668 18.42 0.06 -5.33
CA LEU A 668 17.39 0.58 -6.25
C LEU A 668 17.80 1.92 -6.88
N ASN A 669 18.50 2.75 -6.11
CA ASN A 669 18.97 4.08 -6.54
C ASN A 669 20.43 4.25 -6.19
N ASP A 670 21.30 4.23 -7.20
CA ASP A 670 22.75 4.33 -7.10
C ASP A 670 23.25 5.74 -6.74
N THR A 671 22.38 6.75 -6.72
CA THR A 671 22.71 8.10 -6.27
C THR A 671 22.75 8.24 -4.74
N LEU A 672 22.16 7.31 -4.01
CA LEU A 672 22.17 7.27 -2.55
C LEU A 672 23.42 6.53 -2.04
N ARG A 673 23.83 6.87 -0.82
CA ARG A 673 25.04 6.33 -0.15
C ARG A 673 24.70 5.97 1.28
N ASN A 674 25.71 5.51 2.04
CA ASN A 674 25.60 5.14 3.46
C ASN A 674 24.49 4.12 3.72
N PRO A 675 24.65 2.87 3.22
CA PRO A 675 23.70 1.81 3.48
C PRO A 675 23.68 1.49 4.98
N GLU A 676 22.49 1.34 5.52
CA GLU A 676 22.21 0.89 6.89
C GLU A 676 21.24 -0.29 6.82
N CYS A 677 21.62 -1.41 7.40
CA CYS A 677 20.81 -2.60 7.49
C CYS A 677 19.76 -2.42 8.58
N VAL A 678 18.48 -2.57 8.24
CA VAL A 678 17.39 -2.25 9.15
C VAL A 678 16.26 -3.27 9.08
N PHE A 679 15.49 -3.34 10.17
CA PHE A 679 14.24 -4.08 10.22
C PHE A 679 13.11 -3.19 10.71
N TRP A 680 11.86 -3.56 10.40
CA TRP A 680 10.70 -2.81 10.87
C TRP A 680 10.37 -3.19 12.31
N ASN A 681 10.48 -2.22 13.23
CA ASN A 681 10.15 -2.36 14.65
C ASN A 681 8.82 -1.65 14.94
N PHE A 682 7.77 -2.44 15.16
CA PHE A 682 6.41 -1.94 15.42
C PHE A 682 6.28 -1.13 16.73
N SER A 683 7.21 -1.29 17.68
CA SER A 683 7.14 -0.59 18.97
C SER A 683 7.74 0.82 18.96
N LEU A 684 8.46 1.20 17.91
CA LEU A 684 9.00 2.55 17.80
C LEU A 684 7.90 3.60 17.62
N PHE A 685 8.18 4.83 18.07
CA PHE A 685 7.29 5.98 17.93
C PHE A 685 5.88 5.75 18.52
N ASP A 686 5.82 5.24 19.75
CA ASP A 686 4.57 4.97 20.48
C ASP A 686 3.61 4.02 19.73
N GLY A 687 4.17 3.03 19.00
CA GLY A 687 3.42 2.03 18.25
C GLY A 687 3.15 2.38 16.78
N LEU A 688 3.62 3.50 16.27
CA LEU A 688 3.52 3.82 14.83
C LEU A 688 4.46 2.99 13.96
N GLY A 689 5.50 2.36 14.56
CA GLY A 689 6.52 1.61 13.86
C GLY A 689 7.56 2.48 13.16
N GLY A 690 8.73 1.93 12.94
CA GLY A 690 9.85 2.58 12.28
C GLY A 690 10.98 1.59 12.01
N TRP A 691 12.01 2.06 11.31
CA TRP A 691 13.19 1.27 11.00
C TRP A 691 14.20 1.30 12.15
N ASP A 692 14.69 0.13 12.56
CA ASP A 692 15.67 -0.07 13.65
C ASP A 692 16.86 -0.89 13.11
N GLY A 693 18.09 -0.44 13.40
CA GLY A 693 19.30 -1.13 12.98
C GLY A 693 19.82 -2.13 14.03
N LYS A 694 19.16 -2.25 15.18
CA LYS A 694 19.65 -3.12 16.28
C LYS A 694 19.59 -4.60 15.92
N GLY A 695 20.74 -5.27 15.92
CA GLY A 695 20.81 -6.70 15.62
C GLY A 695 20.99 -7.02 14.14
N CYS A 696 21.19 -6.03 13.29
CA CYS A 696 21.61 -6.16 11.89
C CYS A 696 22.96 -5.47 11.68
N GLU A 697 23.91 -6.17 11.07
CA GLU A 697 25.26 -5.65 10.78
C GLU A 697 25.49 -5.58 9.27
N LEU A 698 26.07 -4.48 8.83
CA LEU A 698 26.48 -4.28 7.44
C LEU A 698 27.77 -5.04 7.14
N VAL A 699 27.76 -5.92 6.17
CA VAL A 699 28.94 -6.59 5.64
C VAL A 699 29.45 -5.83 4.42
N LEU A 700 30.60 -5.20 4.55
CA LEU A 700 31.24 -4.47 3.44
C LEU A 700 31.91 -5.43 2.46
N ASN A 701 31.27 -5.73 1.34
CA ASN A 701 31.91 -6.40 0.21
C ASN A 701 32.67 -5.35 -0.63
N ILE A 702 34.00 -5.36 -0.53
CA ILE A 702 34.87 -4.37 -1.16
C ILE A 702 34.89 -4.49 -2.71
N ASN A 703 34.37 -5.57 -3.26
CA ASN A 703 34.54 -5.92 -4.69
C ASN A 703 33.25 -5.90 -5.53
N GLU A 704 32.07 -5.68 -4.94
CA GLU A 704 30.80 -5.67 -5.66
C GLU A 704 30.15 -4.28 -5.62
N THR A 705 30.15 -3.62 -6.75
CA THR A 705 29.42 -2.36 -6.97
C THR A 705 27.96 -2.68 -7.27
N GLY A 706 27.04 -2.28 -6.41
CA GLY A 706 25.59 -2.36 -6.67
C GLY A 706 24.80 -3.22 -5.69
N THR A 707 25.45 -3.92 -4.76
CA THR A 707 24.78 -4.76 -3.76
C THR A 707 25.16 -4.38 -2.34
N VAL A 708 24.27 -4.67 -1.38
CA VAL A 708 24.48 -4.46 0.06
C VAL A 708 24.16 -5.76 0.79
N THR A 709 25.13 -6.28 1.56
CA THR A 709 24.94 -7.49 2.37
C THR A 709 24.75 -7.14 3.83
N CYS A 710 23.72 -7.68 4.44
CA CYS A 710 23.30 -7.49 5.83
C CYS A 710 23.27 -8.83 6.58
N ASN A 711 23.88 -8.92 7.77
CA ASN A 711 23.73 -10.05 8.66
C ASN A 711 22.84 -9.67 9.83
N CYS A 712 21.75 -10.40 10.04
CA CYS A 712 20.79 -10.14 11.11
C CYS A 712 20.66 -11.34 12.06
N ASN A 713 20.37 -11.05 13.35
CA ASN A 713 20.30 -12.07 14.40
C ASN A 713 18.87 -12.49 14.77
N HIS A 714 17.86 -12.03 14.03
CA HIS A 714 16.44 -12.32 14.24
C HIS A 714 15.70 -12.33 12.90
N LEU A 715 14.40 -12.68 12.92
CA LEU A 715 13.54 -12.75 11.74
C LEU A 715 12.36 -11.78 11.90
N THR A 716 12.18 -10.91 10.93
CA THR A 716 11.07 -9.93 10.81
C THR A 716 10.97 -9.46 9.34
N SER A 717 10.58 -8.19 9.12
CA SER A 717 10.62 -7.50 7.82
C SER A 717 11.87 -6.64 7.73
N PHE A 718 12.75 -6.92 6.76
CA PHE A 718 14.06 -6.30 6.55
C PHE A 718 14.14 -5.44 5.31
N SER A 719 15.01 -4.42 5.33
CA SER A 719 15.39 -3.62 4.16
C SER A 719 16.72 -2.89 4.41
N ILE A 720 17.11 -2.01 3.47
CA ILE A 720 18.22 -1.08 3.65
C ILE A 720 17.74 0.36 3.56
N LEU A 721 18.19 1.20 4.49
CA LEU A 721 18.07 2.64 4.39
C LEU A 721 19.34 3.24 3.80
N MET A 722 19.18 4.25 2.95
CA MET A 722 20.29 5.00 2.39
C MET A 722 19.97 6.50 2.38
N SER A 723 21.01 7.31 2.48
CA SER A 723 20.90 8.76 2.61
C SER A 723 21.75 9.45 1.51
N PRO A 724 21.29 10.57 0.91
CA PRO A 724 22.11 11.38 0.04
C PRO A 724 23.17 12.15 0.81
N ASN A 725 23.13 12.16 2.14
CA ASN A 725 24.01 12.95 2.99
C ASN A 725 25.33 12.26 3.31
N SER A 726 26.27 13.14 3.65
CA SER A 726 27.63 12.87 4.08
C SER A 726 27.81 11.64 4.96
N PRO A 727 28.86 10.86 4.71
CA PRO A 727 29.17 9.71 5.54
C PRO A 727 29.37 10.13 7.00
N LYS A 728 28.62 9.51 7.93
CA LYS A 728 28.97 9.49 9.34
C LYS A 728 30.26 8.68 9.48
N LYS A 729 31.42 9.33 9.24
CA LYS A 729 32.73 8.66 9.40
C LYS A 729 33.41 9.22 10.62
N LEU A 730 33.74 8.38 11.57
CA LEU A 730 34.41 8.66 12.83
C LEU A 730 35.65 9.59 12.65
N TYR A 731 36.37 9.47 11.54
CA TYR A 731 37.53 10.32 11.29
C TYR A 731 37.18 11.79 11.02
N LEU A 732 36.01 12.12 10.44
CA LEU A 732 35.55 13.50 10.27
C LEU A 732 35.25 14.16 11.60
N ASP A 733 34.63 13.42 12.52
CA ASP A 733 34.35 13.90 13.87
C ASP A 733 35.63 14.11 14.65
N ILE A 734 36.60 13.18 14.54
CA ILE A 734 37.93 13.31 15.15
C ILE A 734 38.65 14.54 14.62
N ILE A 735 38.69 14.78 13.28
CA ILE A 735 39.32 15.96 12.67
C ILE A 735 38.64 17.24 13.21
N THR A 736 37.31 17.25 13.29
CA THR A 736 36.57 18.41 13.76
C THR A 736 36.82 18.69 15.24
N TYR A 737 36.72 17.69 16.12
CA TYR A 737 36.94 17.89 17.58
C TYR A 737 38.38 18.30 17.92
N ILE A 738 39.38 17.63 17.34
CA ILE A 738 40.78 17.97 17.54
C ILE A 738 41.06 19.38 16.97
N GLY A 739 40.61 19.68 15.77
CA GLY A 739 40.81 20.98 15.13
C GLY A 739 40.13 22.13 15.88
N VAL A 740 38.91 21.95 16.37
CA VAL A 740 38.19 22.96 17.21
C VAL A 740 38.92 23.13 18.54
N GLY A 741 39.45 22.10 19.16
CA GLY A 741 40.27 22.19 20.39
C GLY A 741 41.55 23.04 20.16
N ILE A 742 42.26 22.78 19.07
CA ILE A 742 43.44 23.56 18.67
C ILE A 742 43.06 25.03 18.36
N SER A 743 41.92 25.23 17.68
CA SER A 743 41.41 26.55 17.36
C SER A 743 41.13 27.36 18.63
N MET A 744 40.40 26.80 19.60
CA MET A 744 40.04 27.44 20.86
C MET A 744 41.31 27.77 21.67
N GLY A 745 42.24 26.83 21.81
CA GLY A 745 43.50 27.07 22.50
C GLY A 745 44.30 28.21 21.86
N SER A 746 44.35 28.23 20.52
CA SER A 746 45.01 29.29 19.72
C SER A 746 44.34 30.66 19.92
N LEU A 747 43.00 30.72 19.97
CA LEU A 747 42.25 31.97 20.23
C LEU A 747 42.50 32.52 21.63
N VAL A 748 42.57 31.65 22.62
CA VAL A 748 42.93 32.05 24.00
C VAL A 748 44.32 32.61 24.04
N ILE A 749 45.30 31.94 23.41
CA ILE A 749 46.68 32.45 23.31
C ILE A 749 46.71 33.80 22.57
N CYS A 750 45.97 33.96 21.48
CA CYS A 750 45.81 35.23 20.76
C CYS A 750 45.34 36.35 21.67
N LEU A 751 44.28 36.11 22.46
CA LEU A 751 43.70 37.10 23.37
C LEU A 751 44.68 37.47 24.50
N ILE A 752 45.43 36.49 25.02
CA ILE A 752 46.49 36.75 26.05
C ILE A 752 47.58 37.65 25.46
N ILE A 753 48.09 37.33 24.29
CA ILE A 753 49.12 38.13 23.62
C ILE A 753 48.59 39.54 23.36
N GLU A 754 47.41 39.72 22.82
CA GLU A 754 46.78 41.02 22.57
C GLU A 754 46.61 41.84 23.89
N GLY A 755 46.25 41.19 24.98
CA GLY A 755 46.13 41.79 26.30
C GLY A 755 47.48 42.33 26.82
N LEU A 756 48.56 41.52 26.67
CA LEU A 756 49.91 41.89 27.12
C LEU A 756 50.50 43.10 26.35
N ILE A 757 50.27 43.17 25.05
CA ILE A 757 50.76 44.24 24.21
C ILE A 757 49.85 45.46 24.15
N TRP A 758 48.64 45.41 24.79
CA TRP A 758 47.61 46.45 24.72
C TRP A 758 48.07 47.85 25.06
N ARG A 759 48.95 48.00 26.09
CA ARG A 759 49.50 49.30 26.54
C ARG A 759 50.39 49.96 25.46
N LYS A 760 51.15 49.18 24.63
CA LYS A 760 52.01 49.67 23.55
C LYS A 760 51.19 50.04 22.30
N ILE A 761 50.12 49.35 22.05
CA ILE A 761 49.27 49.51 20.85
C ILE A 761 48.48 50.82 20.92
N ARG A 762 48.03 51.26 22.11
CA ARG A 762 47.21 52.46 22.30
C ARG A 762 47.87 53.77 21.79
N LYS A 763 49.18 53.80 21.55
CA LYS A 763 49.92 54.98 21.10
C LYS A 763 49.67 55.35 19.61
N ASN A 764 49.30 54.41 18.77
CA ASN A 764 48.96 54.65 17.34
C ASN A 764 47.52 54.30 17.05
N GLU A 765 46.70 55.25 16.55
CA GLU A 765 45.22 55.06 16.39
C GLU A 765 44.89 53.96 15.39
N THR A 766 45.58 53.89 14.27
CA THR A 766 45.36 52.88 13.21
C THR A 766 45.67 51.45 13.74
N SER A 767 46.80 51.36 14.47
CA SER A 767 47.17 50.08 15.11
C SER A 767 46.18 49.68 16.17
N TYR A 768 45.73 50.62 17.01
CA TYR A 768 44.72 50.36 18.02
C TYR A 768 43.40 49.83 17.45
N LEU A 769 42.84 50.49 16.45
CA LEU A 769 41.58 50.07 15.82
C LEU A 769 41.71 48.69 15.15
N ARG A 770 42.84 48.36 14.54
CA ARG A 770 43.13 47.05 14.01
C ARG A 770 43.12 45.98 15.09
N HIS A 771 43.84 46.18 16.18
CA HIS A 771 43.90 45.18 17.26
C HIS A 771 42.55 45.04 17.96
N VAL A 772 41.76 46.12 18.09
CA VAL A 772 40.34 46.03 18.51
C VAL A 772 39.57 45.10 17.59
N ALA A 773 39.73 45.22 16.27
CA ALA A 773 39.05 44.32 15.33
C ALA A 773 39.51 42.86 15.49
N ILE A 774 40.85 42.60 15.63
CA ILE A 774 41.39 41.26 15.85
C ILE A 774 40.85 40.62 17.12
N VAL A 775 40.84 41.36 18.23
CA VAL A 775 40.27 40.89 19.51
C VAL A 775 38.79 40.51 19.34
N ASN A 776 38.00 41.37 18.67
CA ASN A 776 36.58 41.06 18.47
C ASN A 776 36.33 39.88 17.51
N ILE A 777 37.17 39.72 16.47
CA ILE A 777 37.20 38.56 15.61
C ILE A 777 37.51 37.30 16.44
N ALA A 778 38.56 37.33 17.29
CA ALA A 778 38.96 36.18 18.10
C ALA A 778 37.86 35.82 19.16
N VAL A 779 37.28 36.83 19.81
CA VAL A 779 36.20 36.64 20.81
C VAL A 779 34.96 36.08 20.14
N SER A 780 34.55 36.62 18.99
CA SER A 780 33.38 36.12 18.25
C SER A 780 33.54 34.66 17.83
N LEU A 781 34.69 34.25 17.27
CA LEU A 781 34.98 32.88 16.93
C LEU A 781 35.06 31.96 18.15
N LEU A 782 35.67 32.41 19.23
CA LEU A 782 35.77 31.62 20.45
C LEU A 782 34.38 31.33 21.04
N ILE A 783 33.50 32.32 21.09
CA ILE A 783 32.13 32.15 21.57
C ILE A 783 31.32 31.28 20.60
N ALA A 784 31.48 31.45 19.29
CA ALA A 784 30.83 30.63 18.28
C ALA A 784 31.23 29.15 18.43
N ASN A 785 32.53 28.83 18.63
CA ASN A 785 33.02 27.48 18.85
C ASN A 785 32.48 26.86 20.16
N ILE A 786 32.36 27.65 21.25
CA ILE A 786 31.75 27.18 22.50
C ILE A 786 30.29 26.78 22.25
N TRP A 787 29.51 27.67 21.61
CA TRP A 787 28.11 27.37 21.31
C TRP A 787 27.96 26.23 20.31
N PHE A 788 28.93 26.03 19.38
CA PHE A 788 28.94 24.87 18.49
C PHE A 788 29.08 23.55 19.28
N ILE A 789 29.99 23.51 20.29
CA ILE A 789 30.15 22.32 21.14
C ILE A 789 28.88 22.09 21.97
N ILE A 790 28.27 23.16 22.54
CA ILE A 790 27.01 23.09 23.29
C ILE A 790 25.89 22.58 22.37
N GLY A 791 25.79 23.08 21.14
CA GLY A 791 24.83 22.64 20.14
C GLY A 791 24.99 21.19 19.75
N ALA A 792 26.23 20.72 19.60
CA ALA A 792 26.52 19.31 19.33
C ALA A 792 26.08 18.43 20.52
N ALA A 793 26.39 18.80 21.74
CA ALA A 793 26.00 18.08 22.95
C ALA A 793 24.46 18.01 23.12
N ILE A 794 23.73 19.09 22.76
CA ILE A 794 22.25 19.09 22.74
C ILE A 794 21.71 18.16 21.64
N SER A 795 22.36 18.13 20.49
CA SER A 795 21.96 17.26 19.37
C SER A 795 22.16 15.79 19.68
N ASP A 796 23.22 15.43 20.43
CA ASP A 796 23.56 14.06 20.81
C ASP A 796 22.80 13.54 22.04
N ALA A 797 22.04 14.43 22.72
CA ALA A 797 21.25 14.03 23.90
C ALA A 797 20.06 13.14 23.50
N GLU A 798 19.79 12.10 24.30
CA GLU A 798 18.66 11.18 24.13
C GLU A 798 17.31 11.89 24.14
N VAL A 799 17.15 12.92 24.99
CA VAL A 799 15.94 13.74 25.07
C VAL A 799 16.14 15.02 24.27
N LYS A 800 15.45 15.12 23.14
CA LYS A 800 15.50 16.31 22.27
C LYS A 800 14.92 17.54 22.97
N ASN A 801 15.64 18.67 22.94
CA ASN A 801 15.21 19.94 23.50
C ASN A 801 15.20 21.03 22.41
N PRO A 802 14.12 21.18 21.62
CA PRO A 802 14.05 22.15 20.53
C PRO A 802 14.31 23.60 20.95
N PRO A 803 13.81 24.11 22.11
CA PRO A 803 14.13 25.45 22.56
C PRO A 803 15.61 25.70 22.84
N ALA A 804 16.31 24.71 23.43
CA ALA A 804 17.76 24.79 23.68
C ALA A 804 18.54 24.77 22.37
N CYS A 805 18.15 23.93 21.43
CA CYS A 805 18.74 23.86 20.09
C CYS A 805 18.51 25.18 19.31
N THR A 806 17.34 25.78 19.40
CA THR A 806 17.04 27.09 18.80
C THR A 806 17.93 28.17 19.35
N ALA A 807 18.14 28.21 20.67
CA ALA A 807 19.03 29.17 21.32
C ALA A 807 20.49 28.97 20.90
N ALA A 808 20.98 27.72 20.88
CA ALA A 808 22.33 27.43 20.41
C ALA A 808 22.53 27.86 18.95
N THR A 809 21.59 27.53 18.07
CA THR A 809 21.62 27.97 16.65
C THR A 809 21.63 29.49 16.51
N PHE A 810 20.85 30.24 17.32
CA PHE A 810 20.83 31.69 17.29
C PHE A 810 22.20 32.27 17.64
N PHE A 811 22.84 31.80 18.73
CA PHE A 811 24.14 32.28 19.14
C PHE A 811 25.25 31.89 18.13
N ILE A 812 25.23 30.68 17.60
CA ILE A 812 26.17 30.26 16.57
C ILE A 812 26.00 31.14 15.32
N HIS A 813 24.81 31.37 14.83
CA HIS A 813 24.49 32.23 13.70
C HIS A 813 24.98 33.67 13.92
N PHE A 814 24.64 34.25 15.06
CA PHE A 814 25.02 35.61 15.42
C PHE A 814 26.54 35.80 15.48
N PHE A 815 27.27 34.94 16.21
CA PHE A 815 28.69 35.09 16.41
C PHE A 815 29.55 34.78 15.20
N TYR A 816 29.15 33.82 14.35
CA TYR A 816 29.79 33.62 13.05
C TYR A 816 29.52 34.80 12.11
N LEU A 817 28.36 35.39 12.05
CA LEU A 817 28.13 36.62 11.29
C LEU A 817 29.00 37.77 11.87
N ALA A 818 29.05 37.93 13.18
CA ALA A 818 29.86 38.96 13.83
C ALA A 818 31.35 38.85 13.45
N LEU A 819 31.89 37.64 13.36
CA LEU A 819 33.24 37.40 12.84
C LEU A 819 33.43 38.01 11.45
N PHE A 820 32.53 37.74 10.48
CA PHE A 820 32.64 38.29 9.11
C PHE A 820 32.46 39.81 9.09
N PHE A 821 31.53 40.35 9.86
CA PHE A 821 31.28 41.78 9.91
C PHE A 821 32.45 42.56 10.56
N TRP A 822 33.14 41.96 11.53
CA TRP A 822 34.38 42.54 12.08
C TRP A 822 35.55 42.51 11.07
N MET A 823 35.62 41.46 10.19
CA MET A 823 36.53 41.43 9.07
C MET A 823 36.23 42.56 8.05
N LEU A 824 34.95 42.80 7.76
CA LEU A 824 34.47 43.90 6.92
C LEU A 824 34.85 45.24 7.52
N ALA A 825 34.58 45.42 8.84
CA ALA A 825 34.93 46.64 9.55
C ALA A 825 36.47 46.94 9.50
N SER A 826 37.28 45.89 9.62
CA SER A 826 38.72 45.97 9.48
C SER A 826 39.14 46.37 8.05
N ALA A 827 38.52 45.81 7.00
CA ALA A 827 38.79 46.17 5.62
C ALA A 827 38.35 47.61 5.28
N MET A 828 37.18 48.02 5.79
CA MET A 828 36.70 49.40 5.62
C MET A 828 37.60 50.43 6.33
N LEU A 829 38.09 50.10 7.52
CA LEU A 829 39.08 50.92 8.22
C LEU A 829 40.36 51.09 7.36
N LEU A 830 40.87 50.00 6.77
CA LEU A 830 42.03 50.00 5.90
C LEU A 830 41.76 50.85 4.65
N LEU A 831 40.61 50.74 4.00
CA LEU A 831 40.23 51.55 2.85
C LEU A 831 40.13 53.02 3.22
N TYR A 832 39.45 53.35 4.33
CA TYR A 832 39.29 54.72 4.83
C TYR A 832 40.66 55.38 5.09
N ARG A 833 41.56 54.70 5.83
CA ARG A 833 42.92 55.24 6.10
C ARG A 833 43.81 55.33 4.86
N THR A 834 43.56 54.48 3.85
CA THR A 834 44.29 54.53 2.58
C THR A 834 43.79 55.64 1.67
N THR A 835 42.50 56.02 1.78
CA THR A 835 41.91 57.08 0.92
C THR A 835 42.08 58.47 1.53
N ASN A 836 41.93 58.66 2.86
CA ASN A 836 41.99 59.97 3.54
C ASN A 836 43.42 60.27 4.12
N VAL A 837 44.21 60.94 3.35
CA VAL A 837 45.64 61.29 3.68
C VAL A 837 45.82 62.69 4.24
N PHE A 838 44.85 63.60 4.01
CA PHE A 838 44.90 64.98 4.45
C PHE A 838 43.88 65.27 5.54
N GLY A 839 44.37 65.77 6.71
CA GLY A 839 43.71 65.96 7.97
C GLY A 839 42.31 66.55 7.91
N GLY A 840 41.36 65.84 8.57
CA GLY A 840 39.93 66.14 8.66
C GLY A 840 39.07 64.87 8.73
N GLY A 841 39.61 63.80 9.30
CA GLY A 841 38.92 62.53 9.37
C GLY A 841 38.01 62.33 10.58
N LEU A 842 37.18 61.26 10.58
CA LEU A 842 36.35 60.80 11.67
C LEU A 842 37.14 60.63 12.96
N SER A 843 36.60 61.03 14.11
CA SER A 843 37.23 60.81 15.40
C SER A 843 37.44 59.34 15.70
N LYS A 844 38.42 59.02 16.55
CA LYS A 844 38.67 57.65 17.00
C LYS A 844 37.42 57.00 17.64
N ALA A 845 36.67 57.79 18.41
CA ALA A 845 35.41 57.33 19.02
C ALA A 845 34.35 57.01 17.95
N SER A 846 34.21 57.85 16.93
CA SER A 846 33.25 57.60 15.83
C SER A 846 33.63 56.36 15.04
N MET A 847 34.91 56.12 14.73
CA MET A 847 35.34 54.90 14.03
C MET A 847 35.13 53.64 14.85
N LEU A 848 35.33 53.69 16.17
CA LEU A 848 34.97 52.60 17.09
C LEU A 848 33.48 52.36 17.09
N ALA A 849 32.66 53.39 17.25
CA ALA A 849 31.21 53.27 17.23
C ALA A 849 30.68 52.64 15.94
N ILE A 850 31.17 53.09 14.78
CA ILE A 850 30.86 52.51 13.49
C ILE A 850 31.27 51.02 13.44
N GLY A 851 32.51 50.72 13.90
CA GLY A 851 33.03 49.36 13.93
C GLY A 851 32.17 48.42 14.80
N PHE A 852 31.75 48.86 16.02
CA PHE A 852 30.90 48.08 16.91
C PHE A 852 29.45 47.92 16.36
N PHE A 853 28.92 49.00 15.80
CA PHE A 853 27.60 48.96 15.17
C PHE A 853 27.59 47.99 13.96
N LEU A 854 28.60 48.09 13.08
CA LEU A 854 28.72 47.17 11.97
C LEU A 854 29.03 45.72 12.43
N GLY A 855 29.97 45.54 13.38
CA GLY A 855 30.48 44.25 13.81
C GLY A 855 29.52 43.43 14.63
N TYR A 856 28.60 44.06 15.40
CA TYR A 856 27.62 43.37 16.25
C TYR A 856 26.17 43.77 15.95
N GLY A 857 25.91 45.05 15.61
CA GLY A 857 24.54 45.51 15.36
C GLY A 857 23.91 44.91 14.12
N ALA A 858 24.65 44.92 12.99
CA ALA A 858 24.15 44.33 11.75
C ALA A 858 23.94 42.79 11.86
N PRO A 859 24.87 41.98 12.40
CA PRO A 859 24.62 40.56 12.70
C PRO A 859 23.40 40.31 13.57
N LEU A 860 23.22 41.13 14.62
CA LEU A 860 22.10 40.99 15.54
C LEU A 860 20.75 41.21 14.81
N ILE A 861 20.68 42.22 13.95
CA ILE A 861 19.49 42.49 13.14
C ILE A 861 19.20 41.31 12.23
N ILE A 862 20.21 40.80 11.50
CA ILE A 862 20.03 39.67 10.57
C ILE A 862 19.56 38.43 11.34
N ALA A 863 20.25 38.08 12.45
CA ALA A 863 19.88 36.87 13.22
C ALA A 863 18.47 36.98 13.81
N THR A 864 18.10 38.17 14.35
CA THR A 864 16.78 38.42 14.95
C THR A 864 15.67 38.40 13.90
N VAL A 865 15.89 39.02 12.74
CA VAL A 865 14.92 38.99 11.64
C VAL A 865 14.74 37.57 11.13
N THR A 866 15.84 36.80 10.99
CA THR A 866 15.78 35.41 10.51
C THR A 866 14.97 34.54 11.48
N ILE A 867 15.23 34.59 12.78
CA ILE A 867 14.47 33.80 13.75
C ILE A 867 13.01 34.23 13.78
N ALA A 868 12.72 35.53 13.79
CA ALA A 868 11.35 36.06 13.81
C ALA A 868 10.52 35.64 12.58
N ALA A 869 11.18 35.56 11.41
CA ALA A 869 10.52 35.17 10.16
C ALA A 869 10.35 33.65 9.99
N THR A 870 11.19 32.82 10.64
CA THR A 870 11.21 31.37 10.33
C THR A 870 10.86 30.48 11.53
N ALA A 871 10.90 30.98 12.77
CA ALA A 871 10.55 30.22 13.97
C ALA A 871 9.06 29.90 14.11
N PRO A 872 8.10 30.78 13.73
CA PRO A 872 6.68 30.47 13.85
C PRO A 872 6.27 29.20 13.07
N ASP A 873 6.92 28.94 11.93
CA ASP A 873 6.64 27.77 11.09
C ASP A 873 7.59 26.59 11.35
N ASN A 874 8.25 26.55 12.50
CA ASN A 874 9.31 25.59 12.85
C ASN A 874 10.40 25.47 11.76
N GLY A 875 10.65 26.57 11.05
CA GLY A 875 11.61 26.62 9.93
C GLY A 875 12.99 27.12 10.30
N TYR A 876 13.25 27.55 11.56
CA TYR A 876 14.52 28.15 11.95
C TYR A 876 15.67 27.15 12.06
N ILE A 877 15.42 26.04 12.77
CA ILE A 877 16.40 24.97 12.99
C ILE A 877 16.12 23.78 12.05
N ARG A 878 17.17 23.03 11.78
CA ARG A 878 17.05 21.77 11.05
C ARG A 878 16.45 20.74 11.99
N GLU A 879 15.32 20.14 11.59
CA GLU A 879 14.64 19.15 12.42
C GLU A 879 15.55 17.93 12.68
N ASN A 880 15.69 17.55 13.95
CA ASN A 880 16.18 16.28 14.47
C ASN A 880 17.63 15.83 14.22
N THR A 881 18.52 16.63 13.59
CA THR A 881 19.88 16.14 13.32
C THR A 881 21.01 16.97 13.91
N ILE A 882 20.99 18.30 13.78
CA ILE A 882 22.07 19.19 14.22
C ILE A 882 21.46 20.54 14.59
N CYS A 883 21.90 21.17 15.70
CA CYS A 883 21.52 22.54 16.05
C CYS A 883 22.17 23.57 15.09
N TRP A 884 21.61 23.69 13.88
CA TRP A 884 22.04 24.60 12.84
C TRP A 884 20.83 25.13 12.04
N LEU A 885 21.07 26.18 11.22
CA LEU A 885 20.02 26.80 10.39
C LEU A 885 19.43 25.84 9.37
N ASN A 886 18.12 25.89 9.21
CA ASN A 886 17.39 25.02 8.28
C ASN A 886 17.67 25.39 6.82
N TRP A 887 18.00 24.38 6.02
CA TRP A 887 18.17 24.49 4.56
C TRP A 887 16.93 23.99 3.81
N ASP A 888 16.31 22.93 4.29
CA ASP A 888 15.34 22.17 3.52
C ASP A 888 13.98 22.90 3.42
N LYS A 889 13.42 23.34 4.55
CA LYS A 889 12.07 23.91 4.65
C LYS A 889 12.04 25.42 4.40
N SER A 890 12.81 26.20 5.14
CA SER A 890 12.74 27.67 5.13
C SER A 890 13.87 28.37 4.39
N LYS A 891 14.93 27.61 3.99
CA LYS A 891 16.17 28.17 3.45
C LYS A 891 16.85 29.19 4.38
N ALA A 892 16.61 29.12 5.69
CA ALA A 892 17.17 30.05 6.70
C ALA A 892 18.69 30.14 6.66
N LEU A 893 19.38 29.09 6.22
CA LEU A 893 20.84 29.06 6.03
C LEU A 893 21.34 30.15 5.05
N LEU A 894 20.52 30.59 4.09
CA LEU A 894 20.88 31.67 3.18
C LEU A 894 21.09 33.02 3.90
N ALA A 895 20.42 33.24 5.04
CA ALA A 895 20.61 34.44 5.85
C ALA A 895 22.01 34.51 6.49
N PHE A 896 22.73 33.41 6.53
CA PHE A 896 24.14 33.34 6.91
C PHE A 896 25.05 33.34 5.69
N VAL A 897 24.83 32.43 4.71
CA VAL A 897 25.73 32.20 3.57
C VAL A 897 25.84 33.42 2.66
N ILE A 898 24.71 34.08 2.34
CA ILE A 898 24.74 35.26 1.44
C ILE A 898 25.53 36.42 2.04
N PRO A 899 25.28 36.89 3.29
CA PRO A 899 26.06 37.94 3.88
C PRO A 899 27.55 37.57 4.02
N ALA A 900 27.87 36.36 4.45
CA ALA A 900 29.24 35.91 4.64
C ALA A 900 30.05 35.92 3.34
N LEU A 901 29.55 35.33 2.25
CA LEU A 901 30.19 35.33 0.95
C LEU A 901 30.27 36.73 0.33
N SER A 902 29.20 37.55 0.48
CA SER A 902 29.23 38.94 0.02
C SER A 902 30.34 39.75 0.70
N ILE A 903 30.52 39.57 2.02
CA ILE A 903 31.61 40.24 2.77
C ILE A 903 32.99 39.77 2.26
N VAL A 904 33.17 38.48 1.96
CA VAL A 904 34.41 37.95 1.40
C VAL A 904 34.74 38.67 0.06
N VAL A 905 33.75 38.74 -0.85
CA VAL A 905 33.92 39.43 -2.15
C VAL A 905 34.24 40.92 -1.97
N ILE A 906 33.50 41.63 -1.09
CA ILE A 906 33.74 43.03 -0.79
C ILE A 906 35.17 43.24 -0.22
N ASN A 907 35.59 42.38 0.70
CA ASN A 907 36.93 42.44 1.30
C ASN A 907 38.04 42.21 0.27
N LEU A 908 37.86 41.30 -0.70
CA LEU A 908 38.78 41.08 -1.81
C LEU A 908 38.89 42.33 -2.73
N ILE A 909 37.72 42.92 -3.04
CA ILE A 909 37.70 44.16 -3.84
C ILE A 909 38.46 45.31 -3.10
N ILE A 910 38.15 45.48 -1.79
CA ILE A 910 38.82 46.49 -0.94
C ILE A 910 40.34 46.24 -0.93
N LEU A 911 40.75 44.98 -0.75
CA LEU A 911 42.15 44.56 -0.73
C LEU A 911 42.85 44.94 -2.05
N VAL A 912 42.30 44.66 -3.22
CA VAL A 912 42.84 45.01 -4.53
C VAL A 912 42.97 46.53 -4.66
N VAL A 913 41.94 47.30 -4.31
CA VAL A 913 41.95 48.77 -4.35
C VAL A 913 43.04 49.34 -3.43
N VAL A 914 43.16 48.80 -2.23
CA VAL A 914 44.13 49.23 -1.25
C VAL A 914 45.56 48.91 -1.72
N LEU A 915 45.82 47.69 -2.18
CA LEU A 915 47.12 47.29 -2.73
C LEU A 915 47.52 48.19 -3.90
N TYR A 916 46.61 48.45 -4.85
CA TYR A 916 46.84 49.35 -5.95
C TYR A 916 47.23 50.74 -5.47
N LYS A 917 46.50 51.29 -4.47
CA LYS A 917 46.80 52.64 -3.89
C LYS A 917 48.11 52.66 -3.13
N ILE A 918 48.47 51.62 -2.34
CA ILE A 918 49.73 51.52 -1.61
C ILE A 918 50.93 51.43 -2.57
N ILE A 919 50.84 50.68 -3.65
CA ILE A 919 51.89 50.52 -4.65
C ILE A 919 52.11 51.83 -5.39
N ARG A 920 51.04 52.56 -5.75
CA ARG A 920 51.10 53.81 -6.48
C ARG A 920 51.59 55.02 -5.65
N ARG A 921 51.62 54.96 -4.32
CA ARG A 921 52.10 55.98 -3.41
C ARG A 921 53.64 56.01 -3.42
N ARG A 922 54.23 57.13 -3.87
CA ARG A 922 55.63 57.42 -3.69
C ARG A 922 55.96 57.59 -2.22
N VAL A 923 57.10 57.12 -1.75
CA VAL A 923 57.52 57.21 -0.35
C VAL A 923 57.73 58.70 -0.02
N GLY A 924 56.95 59.22 0.97
CA GLY A 924 57.14 60.59 1.52
C GLY A 924 58.44 60.68 2.34
N THR A 925 58.98 61.86 2.48
CA THR A 925 60.25 62.18 3.10
C THR A 925 60.19 62.23 4.67
N THR A 926 59.01 62.08 5.30
CA THR A 926 58.85 62.16 6.76
C THR A 926 58.74 60.77 7.41
N ALA A 927 59.42 60.55 8.57
CA ALA A 927 59.41 59.28 9.35
C ALA A 927 58.02 58.84 9.78
N ALA A 928 57.08 59.75 10.09
CA ALA A 928 55.70 59.46 10.43
C ALA A 928 54.88 58.82 9.28
N GLN A 929 55.15 59.31 8.02
CA GLN A 929 54.46 58.74 6.83
C GLN A 929 55.01 57.34 6.49
N ALA A 930 56.25 57.05 6.79
CA ALA A 930 56.85 55.74 6.61
C ALA A 930 56.31 54.73 7.62
N GLU A 931 56.12 55.12 8.87
CA GLU A 931 55.50 54.26 9.89
C GLU A 931 54.02 53.94 9.60
N GLU A 932 53.22 54.91 9.16
CA GLU A 932 51.82 54.71 8.76
C GLU A 932 51.72 53.77 7.55
N LYS A 933 52.60 53.97 6.55
CA LYS A 933 52.65 53.03 5.38
C LYS A 933 52.98 51.61 5.81
N HIS A 934 53.92 51.44 6.76
CA HIS A 934 54.28 50.12 7.28
C HIS A 934 53.08 49.44 7.98
N VAL A 935 52.32 50.18 8.80
CA VAL A 935 51.10 49.64 9.46
C VAL A 935 50.06 49.26 8.44
N LEU A 936 49.81 50.06 7.39
CA LEU A 936 48.85 49.75 6.34
C LEU A 936 49.25 48.49 5.57
N VAL A 937 50.55 48.31 5.29
CA VAL A 937 51.10 47.11 4.59
C VAL A 937 50.89 45.86 5.48
N VAL A 938 51.06 45.94 6.78
CA VAL A 938 50.84 44.83 7.72
C VAL A 938 49.37 44.45 7.79
N ILE A 939 48.46 45.45 7.79
CA ILE A 939 47.02 45.18 7.77
C ILE A 939 46.61 44.52 6.44
N ALA A 940 47.14 45.07 5.32
CA ALA A 940 46.89 44.50 4.00
C ALA A 940 47.39 43.05 3.87
N LYS A 941 48.57 42.71 4.42
CA LYS A 941 49.07 41.32 4.47
C LYS A 941 48.17 40.40 5.29
N SER A 942 47.74 40.82 6.48
CA SER A 942 46.79 40.00 7.27
C SER A 942 45.48 39.77 6.55
N LEU A 943 44.90 40.79 5.91
CA LEU A 943 43.69 40.67 5.12
C LEU A 943 43.86 39.80 3.89
N ALA A 944 45.02 39.92 3.19
CA ALA A 944 45.36 39.14 2.02
C ALA A 944 45.43 37.61 2.30
N VAL A 945 45.68 37.21 3.53
CA VAL A 945 45.71 35.79 3.93
C VAL A 945 44.40 35.36 4.56
N LEU A 946 43.87 36.13 5.50
CA LEU A 946 42.66 35.72 6.24
C LEU A 946 41.40 35.71 5.35
N THR A 947 41.22 36.70 4.47
CA THR A 947 40.04 36.81 3.62
C THR A 947 39.91 35.66 2.62
N PRO A 948 40.92 35.30 1.81
CA PRO A 948 40.82 34.11 0.95
C PRO A 948 40.62 32.82 1.74
N PHE A 949 41.28 32.70 2.89
CA PHE A 949 41.21 31.51 3.73
C PHE A 949 39.75 31.25 4.23
N PHE A 950 39.10 32.28 4.81
CA PHE A 950 37.71 32.19 5.21
C PHE A 950 36.79 32.04 3.99
N GLY A 951 37.13 32.65 2.83
CA GLY A 951 36.37 32.49 1.61
C GLY A 951 36.43 31.07 1.05
N ILE A 952 37.61 30.42 1.08
CA ILE A 952 37.77 29.01 0.68
C ILE A 952 36.98 28.10 1.60
N THR A 953 37.05 28.29 2.93
CA THR A 953 36.31 27.49 3.91
C THR A 953 34.79 27.49 3.60
N TRP A 954 34.21 28.68 3.44
CA TRP A 954 32.78 28.82 3.18
C TRP A 954 32.40 28.55 1.72
N GLY A 955 33.30 28.69 0.79
CA GLY A 955 33.16 28.21 -0.59
C GLY A 955 33.08 26.67 -0.64
N LEU A 956 33.91 25.99 0.14
CA LEU A 956 33.83 24.54 0.35
C LEU A 956 32.48 24.14 1.00
N GLY A 957 31.99 24.94 1.97
CA GLY A 957 30.66 24.73 2.54
C GLY A 957 29.51 24.86 1.52
N ALA A 958 29.61 25.84 0.60
CA ALA A 958 28.71 25.93 -0.54
C ALA A 958 28.87 24.74 -1.53
N GLY A 959 30.09 24.23 -1.69
CA GLY A 959 30.41 23.03 -2.46
C GLY A 959 29.76 21.78 -1.91
N ILE A 960 29.69 21.63 -0.56
CA ILE A 960 28.97 20.54 0.11
C ILE A 960 27.47 20.59 -0.18
N LEU A 961 26.87 21.80 -0.30
CA LEU A 961 25.47 21.96 -0.67
C LEU A 961 25.21 21.59 -2.14
N ALA A 962 26.20 21.74 -3.02
CA ALA A 962 26.10 21.39 -4.43
C ALA A 962 26.35 19.89 -4.69
N ASP A 963 27.31 19.28 -3.97
CA ASP A 963 27.64 17.86 -4.02
C ASP A 963 27.86 17.31 -2.60
N PRO A 964 26.78 16.87 -1.92
CA PRO A 964 26.84 16.36 -0.55
C PRO A 964 27.64 15.05 -0.40
N THR A 965 27.92 14.36 -1.51
CA THR A 965 28.54 13.02 -1.50
C THR A 965 30.05 13.03 -1.59
N ASN A 966 30.67 14.18 -1.92
CA ASN A 966 32.10 14.29 -2.15
C ASN A 966 32.90 14.32 -0.86
N GLU A 967 33.50 13.18 -0.48
CA GLU A 967 34.34 13.06 0.73
C GLU A 967 35.50 14.06 0.79
N GLY A 968 36.16 14.33 -0.33
CA GLY A 968 37.25 15.27 -0.39
C GLY A 968 36.88 16.68 0.03
N ILE A 969 35.67 17.14 -0.39
CA ILE A 969 35.14 18.46 -0.01
C ILE A 969 34.83 18.48 1.48
N HIS A 970 34.26 17.39 2.04
CA HIS A 970 33.97 17.28 3.46
C HIS A 970 35.24 17.29 4.33
N ILE A 971 36.26 16.52 3.95
CA ILE A 971 37.55 16.51 4.67
C ILE A 971 38.18 17.90 4.61
N ALA A 972 38.25 18.52 3.43
CA ALA A 972 38.82 19.85 3.27
C ALA A 972 38.07 20.89 4.09
N PHE A 973 36.73 20.87 4.05
CA PHE A 973 35.88 21.76 4.85
C PHE A 973 36.11 21.57 6.36
N ALA A 974 36.07 20.33 6.86
CA ALA A 974 36.31 20.01 8.27
C ALA A 974 37.69 20.51 8.75
N PHE A 975 38.76 20.29 7.97
CA PHE A 975 40.09 20.70 8.28
C PHE A 975 40.26 22.24 8.32
N PHE A 976 39.83 22.95 7.26
CA PHE A 976 39.97 24.40 7.21
C PHE A 976 39.04 25.11 8.20
N ASN A 977 37.81 24.62 8.39
CA ASN A 977 36.85 25.21 9.31
C ASN A 977 37.28 25.05 10.76
N SER A 978 37.73 23.87 11.16
CA SER A 978 38.13 23.58 12.55
C SER A 978 39.40 24.32 12.98
N LEU A 979 40.32 24.66 12.07
CA LEU A 979 41.58 25.33 12.39
C LEU A 979 41.56 26.86 12.25
N GLN A 980 40.39 27.48 12.07
CA GLN A 980 40.28 28.93 11.85
C GLN A 980 40.96 29.79 12.94
N GLY A 981 40.84 29.42 14.20
CA GLY A 981 41.46 30.14 15.32
C GLY A 981 42.98 30.06 15.32
N PHE A 982 43.55 28.95 14.87
CA PHE A 982 45.01 28.82 14.68
C PHE A 982 45.50 29.77 13.61
N PHE A 983 44.78 29.90 12.49
CA PHE A 983 45.18 30.86 11.43
C PHE A 983 45.02 32.32 11.89
N ILE A 984 44.04 32.67 12.73
CA ILE A 984 43.91 34.00 13.33
C ILE A 984 45.12 34.29 14.22
N LEU A 985 45.54 33.36 15.07
CA LEU A 985 46.74 33.53 15.90
C LEU A 985 47.99 33.77 15.06
N VAL A 986 48.26 32.92 14.06
CA VAL A 986 49.47 32.99 13.25
C VAL A 986 49.48 34.25 12.39
N PHE A 987 48.47 34.48 11.58
CA PHE A 987 48.45 35.58 10.60
C PHE A 987 47.92 36.90 11.13
N GLY A 988 47.06 36.87 12.16
CA GLY A 988 46.52 38.05 12.80
C GLY A 988 47.45 38.66 13.82
N THR A 989 48.13 37.83 14.64
CA THR A 989 48.88 38.29 15.82
C THR A 989 50.39 37.99 15.72
N LEU A 990 50.81 36.73 15.53
CA LEU A 990 52.24 36.35 15.62
C LEU A 990 53.10 36.92 14.48
N LEU A 991 52.56 37.15 13.30
CA LEU A 991 53.29 37.74 12.17
C LEU A 991 53.32 39.28 12.21
N ASP A 992 52.73 39.93 13.22
CA ASP A 992 52.86 41.38 13.44
C ASP A 992 54.24 41.73 14.02
N GLY A 993 54.96 42.65 13.32
CA GLY A 993 56.29 43.12 13.74
C GLY A 993 56.32 43.73 15.14
N LYS A 994 55.24 44.38 15.61
CA LYS A 994 55.11 44.96 16.95
C LYS A 994 54.95 43.89 18.03
N VAL A 995 54.35 42.74 17.69
CA VAL A 995 54.26 41.59 18.60
C VAL A 995 55.63 40.93 18.72
N ARG A 996 56.37 40.75 17.63
CA ARG A 996 57.73 40.17 17.62
C ARG A 996 58.75 40.99 18.42
N THR A 997 58.67 42.32 18.44
CA THR A 997 59.59 43.21 19.21
C THR A 997 59.29 43.22 20.71
N VAL A 998 58.26 42.55 21.19
CA VAL A 998 57.92 42.43 22.63
C VAL A 998 58.37 41.09 23.22
N GLN A 999 58.54 40.08 22.33
CA GLN A 999 58.92 38.72 22.74
C GLN A 999 60.44 38.55 22.90
N PHE A 1000 61.26 39.59 22.57
CA PHE A 1000 62.70 39.57 22.75
C PHE A 1000 63.15 40.73 23.59
#